data_c062d20749a1797ba6e684c5736d7a39
#
_entry.id   c062d20749a1797ba6e684c5736d7a39
#
_cell.length_a   1.000
_cell.length_b   1.000
_cell.length_c   1.000
_cell.angle_alpha   90.00
_cell.angle_beta   90.00
_cell.angle_gamma   90.00
#
_symmetry.space_group_name_H-M   'P 1'
#
loop_
_entity.id
_entity.type
_entity.pdbx_description
1 polymer ?
#
loop_
_entity_poly.entity_id
_entity_poly.type
_entity_poly.pdbx_seq_one_letter_code
_entity_poly.pdbx_strand_id
1 'polypeptide(L)'
;MNTWRLAVNIIEGSYNIWIVALSIVIAILASYSALSIAAKISQSTGRAQWIWLCAGAVVMGNGVWSMHFVGMLAFHLHGEVSYDIGLTLLSMAASVIASFIAFAITMPKETKGIHLVIGGFFMAIGIVSMHYIGMEAMIMPMDITYDPLLWALSALIAFFAAYAALFLFLKFRGETASSVWKWLSAVAMGAAICGMHYTGMKAAIFQGDMHAAMEHGTSQVNGFLLLGVTVTIFIIMFVSWGAMFMDRHVLEKMAYRDTITGLPNRNEMNRFFDTYRGKEQISVLFLDLDQFKAINDTLGHHIGDKLVEQVGRRLQQFADGNLEVFRIGGDEFLLIGINCDQDRAEKLAVQLLYEIKQVYHIDGHELYVTGSIGISTGSIQESDRSVLLMTADTAMYKAKGLGKNQYCIYTDEMGMQEVRKMELEKDLQRALEHNEFYMEYQPKWNVKTNQLYGFEALIRWHHPRLGVVPPGEFIPIAEETGLIIPITKWTLEQACRECKAWQDKGIVQPVSVNLSVRMFQTDTLIQYLTSALKKTVLAPQYLELEITESMVIYDIKEIVRQLDIIRRMGVRVSMDDFGTGYSSIGLLDQIPIDALKLDRLFTNDLETPSKRAIVHAIVLLAEQLNLDVIAEGVENQEHISFLTELGCHVMQGYFYGRPMKDDKISEWLEDLAKR
;
A
#
# COMPACT_ATOMS: atom_id res chain seq x y z
N MET A 1 -28.65 -61.03 72.25
CA MET A 1 -28.44 -60.55 70.89
C MET A 1 -28.10 -59.06 70.95
N ASN A 2 -26.82 -58.77 71.09
CA ASN A 2 -26.33 -57.39 71.14
C ASN A 2 -25.84 -57.01 69.71
N THR A 3 -26.61 -56.22 69.06
CA THR A 3 -26.21 -55.61 67.81
C THR A 3 -25.30 -54.39 68.10
N TRP A 4 -24.01 -54.65 68.07
CA TRP A 4 -23.04 -53.55 68.01
C TRP A 4 -23.17 -52.84 66.65
N ARG A 5 -23.90 -51.71 66.62
CA ARG A 5 -23.73 -50.75 65.56
C ARG A 5 -22.34 -50.12 65.79
N LEU A 6 -21.33 -50.50 65.00
CA LEU A 6 -20.12 -49.76 64.91
C LEU A 6 -20.52 -48.32 64.42
N ALA A 7 -20.39 -47.36 65.31
CA ALA A 7 -20.51 -45.97 64.95
C ALA A 7 -19.30 -45.65 64.03
N VAL A 8 -19.56 -45.59 62.76
CA VAL A 8 -18.54 -45.14 61.78
C VAL A 8 -18.27 -43.68 62.10
N ASN A 9 -17.10 -43.40 62.72
CA ASN A 9 -16.68 -42.03 62.98
C ASN A 9 -16.31 -41.37 61.67
N ILE A 10 -17.13 -40.44 61.15
CA ILE A 10 -16.84 -39.55 60.02
C ILE A 10 -15.90 -38.47 60.56
N ILE A 11 -14.74 -38.34 59.92
CA ILE A 11 -13.74 -37.36 60.28
C ILE A 11 -13.92 -36.14 59.37
N GLU A 12 -14.21 -34.97 59.96
CA GLU A 12 -14.28 -33.68 59.22
C GLU A 12 -12.90 -33.04 59.15
N GLY A 13 -12.49 -32.65 57.93
CA GLY A 13 -11.26 -31.91 57.69
C GLY A 13 -11.51 -30.42 57.63
N SER A 14 -10.44 -29.62 57.81
CA SER A 14 -10.45 -28.17 57.68
C SER A 14 -9.62 -27.70 56.54
N TYR A 15 -9.95 -26.56 55.95
CA TYR A 15 -9.23 -25.98 54.83
C TYR A 15 -8.40 -24.76 55.26
N ASN A 16 -7.16 -24.69 54.80
CA ASN A 16 -6.35 -23.48 54.86
C ASN A 16 -6.74 -22.55 53.67
N ILE A 17 -7.39 -21.44 54.02
CA ILE A 17 -7.95 -20.50 53.04
C ILE A 17 -6.89 -19.91 52.08
N TRP A 18 -5.65 -19.72 52.57
CA TRP A 18 -4.55 -19.17 51.72
C TRP A 18 -4.09 -20.15 50.66
N ILE A 19 -4.03 -21.46 51.01
CA ILE A 19 -3.68 -22.51 50.06
C ILE A 19 -4.83 -22.75 49.06
N VAL A 20 -6.07 -22.64 49.51
CA VAL A 20 -7.25 -22.64 48.61
C VAL A 20 -7.16 -21.48 47.59
N ALA A 21 -6.88 -20.27 48.08
CA ALA A 21 -6.71 -19.13 47.20
C ALA A 21 -5.56 -19.34 46.18
N LEU A 22 -4.44 -19.93 46.60
CA LEU A 22 -3.32 -20.28 45.72
C LEU A 22 -3.74 -21.29 44.62
N SER A 23 -4.53 -22.34 45.00
CA SER A 23 -5.03 -23.31 44.01
C SER A 23 -5.91 -22.66 42.94
N ILE A 24 -6.76 -21.71 43.34
CA ILE A 24 -7.59 -20.93 42.40
C ILE A 24 -6.72 -20.08 41.44
N VAL A 25 -5.71 -19.40 41.97
CA VAL A 25 -4.78 -18.59 41.16
C VAL A 25 -4.05 -19.46 40.13
N ILE A 26 -3.57 -20.65 40.53
CA ILE A 26 -2.90 -21.61 39.62
C ILE A 26 -3.88 -22.04 38.51
N ALA A 27 -5.12 -22.36 38.83
CA ALA A 27 -6.13 -22.75 37.85
C ALA A 27 -6.40 -21.61 36.81
N ILE A 28 -6.50 -20.37 37.30
CA ILE A 28 -6.73 -19.19 36.43
C ILE A 28 -5.52 -18.95 35.52
N LEU A 29 -4.30 -18.99 36.06
CA LEU A 29 -3.08 -18.79 35.28
C LEU A 29 -2.88 -19.87 34.22
N ALA A 30 -3.11 -21.13 34.56
CA ALA A 30 -3.04 -22.25 33.62
C ALA A 30 -4.08 -22.12 32.52
N SER A 31 -5.31 -21.74 32.86
CA SER A 31 -6.40 -21.49 31.91
C SER A 31 -6.08 -20.35 30.96
N TYR A 32 -5.56 -19.22 31.45
CA TYR A 32 -5.13 -18.11 30.65
C TYR A 32 -4.00 -18.48 29.68
N SER A 33 -3.02 -19.24 30.18
CA SER A 33 -1.90 -19.71 29.37
C SER A 33 -2.35 -20.66 28.26
N ALA A 34 -3.25 -21.60 28.56
CA ALA A 34 -3.84 -22.53 27.60
C ALA A 34 -4.62 -21.77 26.49
N LEU A 35 -5.44 -20.78 26.85
CA LEU A 35 -6.13 -19.90 25.89
C LEU A 35 -5.19 -19.10 25.04
N SER A 36 -4.04 -18.69 25.58
CA SER A 36 -3.02 -17.95 24.82
C SER A 36 -2.30 -18.85 23.81
N ILE A 37 -2.03 -20.10 24.16
CA ILE A 37 -1.42 -21.09 23.27
C ILE A 37 -2.39 -21.53 22.16
N ALA A 38 -3.70 -21.49 22.39
CA ALA A 38 -4.71 -21.80 21.38
C ALA A 38 -4.54 -20.99 20.09
N ALA A 39 -4.22 -19.70 20.20
CA ALA A 39 -3.93 -18.83 19.05
C ALA A 39 -2.67 -19.29 18.29
N LYS A 40 -1.64 -19.73 19.01
CA LYS A 40 -0.40 -20.26 18.42
C LYS A 40 -0.63 -21.56 17.63
N ILE A 41 -1.45 -22.46 18.16
CA ILE A 41 -1.81 -23.71 17.46
C ILE A 41 -2.50 -23.39 16.13
N SER A 42 -3.42 -22.40 16.14
CA SER A 42 -4.19 -22.03 14.95
C SER A 42 -3.34 -21.32 13.86
N GLN A 43 -2.33 -20.55 14.26
CA GLN A 43 -1.49 -19.78 13.37
C GLN A 43 -0.28 -20.57 12.84
N SER A 44 0.06 -21.66 13.50
CA SER A 44 1.19 -22.51 13.13
C SER A 44 0.75 -23.62 12.17
N THR A 45 1.69 -24.13 11.37
CA THR A 45 1.49 -25.25 10.45
C THR A 45 2.60 -26.29 10.61
N GLY A 46 2.33 -27.52 10.18
CA GLY A 46 3.31 -28.61 10.21
C GLY A 46 3.84 -28.92 11.61
N ARG A 47 5.16 -29.07 11.75
CA ARG A 47 5.81 -29.45 13.02
C ARG A 47 5.59 -28.44 14.15
N ALA A 48 5.56 -27.16 13.85
CA ALA A 48 5.35 -26.10 14.83
C ALA A 48 3.96 -26.20 15.50
N GLN A 49 2.94 -26.55 14.73
CA GLN A 49 1.58 -26.74 15.22
C GLN A 49 1.50 -27.87 16.25
N TRP A 50 2.17 -29.01 16.00
CA TRP A 50 2.24 -30.13 16.94
C TRP A 50 3.00 -29.77 18.21
N ILE A 51 4.08 -28.98 18.12
CA ILE A 51 4.83 -28.50 19.28
C ILE A 51 3.93 -27.65 20.19
N TRP A 52 3.19 -26.68 19.60
CA TRP A 52 2.26 -25.84 20.36
C TRP A 52 1.08 -26.62 20.93
N LEU A 53 0.61 -27.64 20.22
CA LEU A 53 -0.44 -28.52 20.71
C LEU A 53 0.04 -29.31 21.93
N CYS A 54 1.23 -29.92 21.90
CA CYS A 54 1.84 -30.59 23.03
C CYS A 54 2.04 -29.61 24.21
N ALA A 55 2.56 -28.43 23.96
CA ALA A 55 2.78 -27.39 24.96
C ALA A 55 1.45 -26.97 25.64
N GLY A 56 0.39 -26.77 24.84
CA GLY A 56 -0.94 -26.45 25.37
C GLY A 56 -1.53 -27.56 26.23
N ALA A 57 -1.39 -28.81 25.80
CA ALA A 57 -1.84 -29.97 26.53
C ALA A 57 -1.10 -30.14 27.88
N VAL A 58 0.22 -29.93 27.86
CA VAL A 58 1.05 -29.97 29.09
C VAL A 58 0.66 -28.83 30.04
N VAL A 59 0.48 -27.60 29.54
CA VAL A 59 0.08 -26.46 30.38
C VAL A 59 -1.30 -26.68 30.98
N MET A 60 -2.28 -27.11 30.19
CA MET A 60 -3.64 -27.31 30.66
C MET A 60 -3.72 -28.49 31.62
N GLY A 61 -3.18 -29.65 31.25
CA GLY A 61 -3.23 -30.86 32.05
C GLY A 61 -2.49 -30.72 33.38
N ASN A 62 -1.25 -30.20 33.33
CA ASN A 62 -0.47 -29.96 34.55
C ASN A 62 -1.08 -28.86 35.42
N GLY A 63 -1.71 -27.86 34.80
CA GLY A 63 -2.39 -26.79 35.53
C GLY A 63 -3.57 -27.33 36.36
N VAL A 64 -4.40 -28.19 35.76
CA VAL A 64 -5.52 -28.87 36.45
C VAL A 64 -4.99 -29.78 37.54
N TRP A 65 -3.95 -30.58 37.26
CA TRP A 65 -3.28 -31.45 38.21
C TRP A 65 -2.68 -30.68 39.40
N SER A 66 -1.92 -29.58 39.12
CA SER A 66 -1.31 -28.76 40.18
C SER A 66 -2.38 -28.10 41.08
N MET A 67 -3.45 -27.57 40.48
CA MET A 67 -4.58 -27.03 41.25
C MET A 67 -5.18 -28.08 42.18
N HIS A 68 -5.41 -29.31 41.66
CA HIS A 68 -5.94 -30.41 42.44
C HIS A 68 -5.05 -30.73 43.64
N PHE A 69 -3.75 -30.97 43.46
CA PHE A 69 -2.85 -31.31 44.52
C PHE A 69 -2.57 -30.17 45.52
N VAL A 70 -2.55 -28.91 45.04
CA VAL A 70 -2.51 -27.74 45.94
C VAL A 70 -3.81 -27.65 46.75
N GLY A 71 -4.97 -27.95 46.14
CA GLY A 71 -6.25 -28.05 46.83
C GLY A 71 -6.27 -29.18 47.90
N MET A 72 -5.63 -30.31 47.57
CA MET A 72 -5.41 -31.43 48.52
C MET A 72 -4.51 -31.03 49.70
N LEU A 73 -3.41 -30.31 49.43
CA LEU A 73 -2.52 -29.76 50.46
C LEU A 73 -3.20 -28.71 51.34
N ALA A 74 -4.27 -28.06 50.85
CA ALA A 74 -5.07 -27.13 51.61
C ALA A 74 -5.98 -27.84 52.65
N PHE A 75 -6.27 -29.12 52.43
CA PHE A 75 -7.17 -29.91 53.27
C PHE A 75 -6.39 -30.60 54.38
N HIS A 76 -6.68 -30.26 55.60
CA HIS A 76 -6.05 -30.81 56.81
C HIS A 76 -6.94 -31.81 57.44
N LEU A 77 -6.49 -33.07 57.51
CA LEU A 77 -7.04 -34.14 58.33
C LEU A 77 -6.18 -34.31 59.57
N HIS A 78 -6.78 -34.77 60.66
CA HIS A 78 -6.04 -35.12 61.89
C HIS A 78 -5.32 -36.47 61.70
N GLY A 79 -4.21 -36.45 60.96
CA GLY A 79 -3.36 -37.60 60.64
C GLY A 79 -2.37 -37.32 59.54
N GLU A 80 -1.34 -38.17 59.41
CA GLU A 80 -0.38 -38.08 58.34
C GLU A 80 -1.00 -38.56 57.04
N VAL A 81 -0.87 -37.70 55.97
CA VAL A 81 -1.25 -38.03 54.60
C VAL A 81 0.02 -38.09 53.78
N SER A 82 0.33 -39.23 53.18
CA SER A 82 1.35 -39.37 52.17
C SER A 82 0.71 -39.72 50.84
N TYR A 83 1.49 -39.65 49.74
CA TYR A 83 0.95 -39.87 48.41
C TYR A 83 1.78 -40.92 47.67
N ASP A 84 1.10 -41.88 47.04
CA ASP A 84 1.73 -42.84 46.14
C ASP A 84 2.24 -42.13 44.88
N ILE A 85 3.53 -42.27 44.61
CA ILE A 85 4.20 -41.60 43.48
C ILE A 85 3.63 -42.10 42.15
N GLY A 86 3.35 -43.42 42.04
CA GLY A 86 2.86 -44.00 40.78
C GLY A 86 1.47 -43.51 40.40
N LEU A 87 0.55 -43.51 41.36
CA LEU A 87 -0.83 -43.03 41.18
C LEU A 87 -0.85 -41.50 40.97
N THR A 88 0.02 -40.78 41.66
CA THR A 88 0.17 -39.32 41.45
C THR A 88 0.63 -38.98 40.05
N LEU A 89 1.64 -39.68 39.49
CA LEU A 89 2.10 -39.51 38.12
C LEU A 89 1.06 -39.99 37.10
N LEU A 90 0.33 -41.06 37.41
CA LEU A 90 -0.76 -41.56 36.56
C LEU A 90 -1.90 -40.54 36.47
N SER A 91 -2.28 -39.90 37.59
CA SER A 91 -3.29 -38.83 37.59
C SER A 91 -2.86 -37.63 36.72
N MET A 92 -1.57 -37.24 36.81
CA MET A 92 -0.99 -36.18 35.95
C MET A 92 -1.03 -36.57 34.46
N ALA A 93 -0.61 -37.80 34.14
CA ALA A 93 -0.61 -38.29 32.77
C ALA A 93 -2.03 -38.36 32.19
N ALA A 94 -3.03 -38.79 32.97
CA ALA A 94 -4.42 -38.80 32.51
C ALA A 94 -4.94 -37.42 32.10
N SER A 95 -4.64 -36.41 32.90
CA SER A 95 -5.01 -35.01 32.61
C SER A 95 -4.33 -34.47 31.36
N VAL A 96 -3.02 -34.73 31.17
CA VAL A 96 -2.24 -34.25 30.01
C VAL A 96 -2.68 -34.97 28.74
N ILE A 97 -2.84 -36.28 28.76
CA ILE A 97 -3.27 -37.09 27.60
C ILE A 97 -4.69 -36.69 27.19
N ALA A 98 -5.62 -36.53 28.13
CA ALA A 98 -6.97 -36.10 27.80
C ALA A 98 -7.01 -34.71 27.18
N SER A 99 -6.22 -33.76 27.70
CA SER A 99 -6.07 -32.41 27.14
C SER A 99 -5.49 -32.47 25.75
N PHE A 100 -4.48 -33.34 25.52
CA PHE A 100 -3.88 -33.52 24.19
C PHE A 100 -4.90 -34.07 23.18
N ILE A 101 -5.65 -35.10 23.54
CA ILE A 101 -6.69 -35.70 22.69
C ILE A 101 -7.76 -34.66 22.37
N ALA A 102 -8.25 -33.91 23.35
CA ALA A 102 -9.25 -32.89 23.17
C ALA A 102 -8.79 -31.76 22.22
N PHE A 103 -7.57 -31.28 22.41
CA PHE A 103 -7.01 -30.26 21.54
C PHE A 103 -6.72 -30.78 20.12
N ALA A 104 -6.24 -32.01 19.98
CA ALA A 104 -6.01 -32.63 18.68
C ALA A 104 -7.31 -32.79 17.85
N ILE A 105 -8.41 -33.20 18.52
CA ILE A 105 -9.74 -33.32 17.91
C ILE A 105 -10.27 -31.93 17.46
N THR A 106 -9.98 -30.87 18.20
CA THR A 106 -10.48 -29.52 17.94
C THR A 106 -9.51 -28.67 17.10
N MET A 107 -8.33 -29.20 16.68
CA MET A 107 -7.31 -28.53 15.89
C MET A 107 -7.76 -28.12 14.48
N PRO A 108 -8.54 -28.93 13.70
CA PRO A 108 -8.92 -28.57 12.34
C PRO A 108 -9.59 -27.21 12.24
N LYS A 109 -9.27 -26.44 11.16
CA LYS A 109 -9.83 -25.09 10.93
C LYS A 109 -11.35 -25.12 10.84
N GLU A 110 -11.92 -26.12 10.20
CA GLU A 110 -13.37 -26.37 10.12
C GLU A 110 -13.82 -27.33 11.21
N THR A 111 -13.97 -26.82 12.44
CA THR A 111 -14.42 -27.63 13.56
C THR A 111 -15.95 -27.71 13.54
N LYS A 112 -16.50 -28.90 13.30
CA LYS A 112 -17.96 -29.17 13.42
C LYS A 112 -18.33 -29.36 14.89
N GLY A 113 -19.60 -29.14 15.24
CA GLY A 113 -20.10 -29.34 16.62
C GLY A 113 -19.76 -30.71 17.19
N ILE A 114 -19.68 -31.76 16.39
CA ILE A 114 -19.32 -33.12 16.81
C ILE A 114 -17.89 -33.19 17.39
N HIS A 115 -16.92 -32.43 16.84
CA HIS A 115 -15.56 -32.39 17.38
C HIS A 115 -15.52 -31.76 18.78
N LEU A 116 -16.35 -30.74 19.02
CA LEU A 116 -16.50 -30.14 20.34
C LEU A 116 -17.11 -31.18 21.36
N VAL A 117 -18.13 -31.94 20.93
CA VAL A 117 -18.77 -32.95 21.76
C VAL A 117 -17.77 -34.04 22.12
N ILE A 118 -17.06 -34.63 21.15
CA ILE A 118 -16.10 -35.71 21.39
C ILE A 118 -14.89 -35.19 22.19
N GLY A 119 -14.32 -34.06 21.86
CA GLY A 119 -13.20 -33.45 22.55
C GLY A 119 -13.54 -33.09 23.99
N GLY A 120 -14.74 -32.52 24.23
CA GLY A 120 -15.25 -32.20 25.57
C GLY A 120 -15.45 -33.43 26.42
N PHE A 121 -15.94 -34.51 25.83
CA PHE A 121 -16.12 -35.80 26.54
C PHE A 121 -14.76 -36.35 27.02
N PHE A 122 -13.74 -36.41 26.15
CA PHE A 122 -12.41 -36.87 26.55
C PHE A 122 -11.77 -35.99 27.59
N MET A 123 -11.89 -34.67 27.48
CA MET A 123 -11.36 -33.74 28.47
C MET A 123 -12.06 -33.89 29.82
N ALA A 124 -13.38 -34.03 29.83
CA ALA A 124 -14.15 -34.22 31.06
C ALA A 124 -13.77 -35.52 31.77
N ILE A 125 -13.69 -36.64 31.04
CA ILE A 125 -13.23 -37.93 31.61
C ILE A 125 -11.83 -37.77 32.18
N GLY A 126 -10.92 -37.10 31.48
CA GLY A 126 -9.56 -36.85 31.94
C GLY A 126 -9.52 -36.08 33.27
N ILE A 127 -10.33 -35.01 33.39
CA ILE A 127 -10.43 -34.22 34.63
C ILE A 127 -11.00 -35.06 35.78
N VAL A 128 -12.06 -35.80 35.54
CA VAL A 128 -12.67 -36.69 36.57
C VAL A 128 -11.68 -37.79 36.98
N SER A 129 -11.08 -38.47 36.00
CA SER A 129 -10.09 -39.54 36.27
C SER A 129 -8.90 -39.00 37.08
N MET A 130 -8.36 -37.82 36.67
CA MET A 130 -7.24 -37.19 37.34
C MET A 130 -7.58 -36.91 38.81
N HIS A 131 -8.80 -36.38 39.10
CA HIS A 131 -9.23 -36.05 40.44
C HIS A 131 -9.35 -37.32 41.30
N TYR A 132 -10.08 -38.34 40.84
CA TYR A 132 -10.34 -39.52 41.65
C TYR A 132 -9.13 -40.46 41.75
N ILE A 133 -8.27 -40.58 40.72
CA ILE A 133 -6.96 -41.25 40.84
C ILE A 133 -6.06 -40.49 41.80
N GLY A 134 -6.11 -39.16 41.81
CA GLY A 134 -5.36 -38.31 42.75
C GLY A 134 -5.85 -38.49 44.20
N MET A 135 -7.16 -38.70 44.41
CA MET A 135 -7.74 -39.05 45.73
C MET A 135 -7.28 -40.45 46.20
N GLU A 136 -7.28 -41.42 45.28
CA GLU A 136 -6.81 -42.79 45.56
C GLU A 136 -5.31 -42.87 45.85
N ALA A 137 -4.55 -41.88 45.34
CA ALA A 137 -3.13 -41.75 45.65
C ALA A 137 -2.83 -41.39 47.11
N MET A 138 -3.84 -40.97 47.89
CA MET A 138 -3.65 -40.66 49.31
C MET A 138 -3.44 -41.96 50.11
N ILE A 139 -2.29 -42.07 50.76
CA ILE A 139 -1.96 -43.13 51.65
C ILE A 139 -2.24 -42.64 53.08
N MET A 140 -3.28 -43.15 53.70
CA MET A 140 -3.69 -42.81 55.07
C MET A 140 -4.35 -44.02 55.76
N PRO A 141 -4.35 -44.06 57.07
CA PRO A 141 -4.99 -45.17 57.82
C PRO A 141 -6.53 -45.03 57.91
N MET A 142 -7.16 -44.65 56.76
CA MET A 142 -8.59 -44.37 56.67
C MET A 142 -9.10 -44.85 55.33
N ASP A 143 -10.36 -45.36 55.31
CA ASP A 143 -11.02 -45.69 54.01
C ASP A 143 -11.77 -44.49 53.47
N ILE A 144 -11.69 -44.29 52.13
CA ILE A 144 -12.43 -43.27 51.47
C ILE A 144 -13.63 -43.85 50.79
N THR A 145 -14.81 -43.35 51.11
CA THR A 145 -16.05 -43.66 50.42
C THR A 145 -16.65 -42.35 49.86
N TYR A 146 -17.53 -42.48 48.91
CA TYR A 146 -18.05 -41.29 48.21
C TYR A 146 -19.56 -41.21 48.28
N ASP A 147 -20.09 -40.03 48.61
CA ASP A 147 -21.50 -39.73 48.45
C ASP A 147 -21.85 -39.75 46.94
N PRO A 148 -22.80 -40.65 46.50
CA PRO A 148 -23.08 -40.81 45.08
C PRO A 148 -23.64 -39.55 44.42
N LEU A 149 -24.42 -38.73 45.19
CA LEU A 149 -25.03 -37.52 44.64
C LEU A 149 -23.97 -36.44 44.42
N LEU A 150 -23.12 -36.20 45.39
CA LEU A 150 -22.04 -35.21 45.27
C LEU A 150 -20.97 -35.67 44.31
N TRP A 151 -20.70 -36.98 44.20
CA TRP A 151 -19.82 -37.57 43.19
C TRP A 151 -20.35 -37.27 41.79
N ALA A 152 -21.63 -37.55 41.53
CA ALA A 152 -22.26 -37.28 40.23
C ALA A 152 -22.29 -35.78 39.92
N LEU A 153 -22.53 -34.94 40.93
CA LEU A 153 -22.48 -33.46 40.75
C LEU A 153 -21.08 -32.96 40.36
N SER A 154 -20.02 -33.50 41.04
CA SER A 154 -18.64 -33.12 40.68
C SER A 154 -18.30 -33.52 39.24
N ALA A 155 -18.69 -34.72 38.80
CA ALA A 155 -18.51 -35.17 37.42
C ALA A 155 -19.28 -34.28 36.42
N LEU A 156 -20.53 -33.92 36.75
CA LEU A 156 -21.33 -33.00 35.92
C LEU A 156 -20.65 -31.64 35.77
N ILE A 157 -20.12 -31.08 36.88
CA ILE A 157 -19.34 -29.81 36.84
C ILE A 157 -18.12 -29.98 35.95
N ALA A 158 -17.38 -31.11 35.99
CA ALA A 158 -16.25 -31.38 35.12
C ALA A 158 -16.64 -31.38 33.64
N PHE A 159 -17.78 -31.96 33.27
CA PHE A 159 -18.31 -31.94 31.93
C PHE A 159 -18.58 -30.51 31.47
N PHE A 160 -19.29 -29.70 32.23
CA PHE A 160 -19.56 -28.31 31.90
C PHE A 160 -18.26 -27.49 31.79
N ALA A 161 -17.31 -27.69 32.70
CA ALA A 161 -16.02 -27.03 32.67
C ALA A 161 -15.21 -27.39 31.40
N ALA A 162 -15.17 -28.67 31.02
CA ALA A 162 -14.48 -29.14 29.82
C ALA A 162 -15.07 -28.57 28.52
N TYR A 163 -16.41 -28.59 28.41
CA TYR A 163 -17.08 -27.98 27.25
C TYR A 163 -16.88 -26.48 27.16
N ALA A 164 -17.00 -25.77 28.30
CA ALA A 164 -16.72 -24.35 28.36
C ALA A 164 -15.26 -24.04 27.97
N ALA A 165 -14.32 -24.83 28.51
CA ALA A 165 -12.89 -24.68 28.18
C ALA A 165 -12.62 -24.83 26.67
N LEU A 166 -13.14 -25.88 26.03
CA LEU A 166 -12.95 -26.10 24.60
C LEU A 166 -13.70 -25.07 23.74
N PHE A 167 -14.89 -24.65 24.12
CA PHE A 167 -15.61 -23.59 23.46
C PHE A 167 -14.80 -22.26 23.47
N LEU A 168 -14.28 -21.90 24.65
CA LEU A 168 -13.44 -20.70 24.78
C LEU A 168 -12.12 -20.83 24.05
N PHE A 169 -11.52 -22.03 24.06
CA PHE A 169 -10.32 -22.32 23.25
C PHE A 169 -10.58 -22.09 21.78
N LEU A 170 -11.70 -22.58 21.23
CA LEU A 170 -12.08 -22.35 19.82
C LEU A 170 -12.39 -20.88 19.54
N LYS A 171 -13.03 -20.18 20.48
CA LYS A 171 -13.34 -18.75 20.34
C LYS A 171 -12.08 -17.90 20.26
N PHE A 172 -11.10 -18.14 21.12
CA PHE A 172 -9.87 -17.33 21.21
C PHE A 172 -8.72 -17.82 20.34
N ARG A 173 -8.89 -18.90 19.57
CA ARG A 173 -7.81 -19.41 18.70
C ARG A 173 -7.37 -18.45 17.60
N GLY A 174 -8.18 -17.42 17.26
CA GLY A 174 -7.85 -16.37 16.27
C GLY A 174 -7.27 -15.09 16.89
N GLU A 175 -7.33 -14.93 18.23
CA GLU A 175 -6.93 -13.70 18.91
C GLU A 175 -5.53 -13.82 19.54
N THR A 176 -4.59 -13.01 19.07
CA THR A 176 -3.22 -12.96 19.62
C THR A 176 -3.08 -11.99 20.78
N ALA A 177 -3.88 -10.92 20.79
CA ALA A 177 -3.79 -9.89 21.82
C ALA A 177 -4.41 -10.34 23.16
N SER A 178 -3.86 -9.85 24.28
CA SER A 178 -4.51 -9.98 25.58
C SER A 178 -5.75 -9.10 25.62
N SER A 179 -6.92 -9.68 25.84
CA SER A 179 -8.17 -8.94 26.00
C SER A 179 -8.75 -9.16 27.39
N VAL A 180 -9.53 -8.21 27.87
CA VAL A 180 -10.27 -8.35 29.15
C VAL A 180 -11.17 -9.59 29.14
N TRP A 181 -11.76 -9.90 27.97
CA TRP A 181 -12.60 -11.07 27.77
C TRP A 181 -11.84 -12.38 27.94
N LYS A 182 -10.58 -12.44 27.54
CA LYS A 182 -9.70 -13.60 27.69
C LYS A 182 -9.40 -13.84 29.18
N TRP A 183 -9.15 -12.78 29.95
CA TRP A 183 -8.98 -12.86 31.41
C TRP A 183 -10.27 -13.32 32.11
N LEU A 184 -11.42 -12.74 31.77
CA LEU A 184 -12.71 -13.14 32.31
C LEU A 184 -13.00 -14.62 32.02
N SER A 185 -12.69 -15.09 30.81
CA SER A 185 -12.83 -16.49 30.43
C SER A 185 -11.90 -17.41 31.23
N ALA A 186 -10.66 -17.01 31.46
CA ALA A 186 -9.71 -17.76 32.26
C ALA A 186 -10.16 -17.86 33.72
N VAL A 187 -10.73 -16.78 34.30
CA VAL A 187 -11.32 -16.78 35.64
C VAL A 187 -12.50 -17.73 35.70
N ALA A 188 -13.42 -17.69 34.74
CA ALA A 188 -14.58 -18.60 34.72
C ALA A 188 -14.16 -20.07 34.58
N MET A 189 -13.16 -20.37 33.73
CA MET A 189 -12.60 -21.72 33.61
C MET A 189 -11.93 -22.18 34.90
N GLY A 190 -11.08 -21.34 35.50
CA GLY A 190 -10.44 -21.66 36.78
C GLY A 190 -11.44 -21.91 37.91
N ALA A 191 -12.48 -21.08 37.98
CA ALA A 191 -13.56 -21.27 38.94
C ALA A 191 -14.32 -22.59 38.72
N ALA A 192 -14.61 -22.97 37.48
CA ALA A 192 -15.28 -24.23 37.14
C ALA A 192 -14.43 -25.47 37.52
N ILE A 193 -13.10 -25.41 37.23
CA ILE A 193 -12.17 -26.48 37.58
C ILE A 193 -12.07 -26.63 39.12
N CYS A 194 -11.93 -25.50 39.83
CA CYS A 194 -11.93 -25.52 41.32
C CYS A 194 -13.26 -25.99 41.88
N GLY A 195 -14.39 -25.56 41.28
CA GLY A 195 -15.73 -26.01 41.68
C GLY A 195 -15.89 -27.51 41.59
N MET A 196 -15.38 -28.16 40.55
CA MET A 196 -15.36 -29.63 40.44
C MET A 196 -14.53 -30.26 41.54
N HIS A 197 -13.29 -29.78 41.77
CA HIS A 197 -12.38 -30.32 42.77
C HIS A 197 -12.98 -30.23 44.17
N TYR A 198 -13.44 -29.04 44.61
CA TYR A 198 -13.97 -28.87 45.96
C TYR A 198 -15.32 -29.58 46.17
N THR A 199 -16.12 -29.75 45.10
CA THR A 199 -17.33 -30.60 45.16
C THR A 199 -16.97 -32.08 45.29
N GLY A 200 -15.94 -32.54 44.53
CA GLY A 200 -15.40 -33.90 44.64
C GLY A 200 -14.81 -34.21 46.03
N MET A 201 -14.07 -33.23 46.58
CA MET A 201 -13.57 -33.34 47.97
C MET A 201 -14.70 -33.43 49.01
N LYS A 202 -15.79 -32.66 48.78
CA LYS A 202 -16.98 -32.73 49.65
C LYS A 202 -17.76 -34.05 49.50
N ALA A 203 -17.63 -34.72 48.36
CA ALA A 203 -18.21 -36.05 48.15
C ALA A 203 -17.45 -37.14 48.92
N ALA A 204 -16.17 -36.94 49.24
CA ALA A 204 -15.35 -37.91 49.97
C ALA A 204 -15.72 -37.94 51.44
N ILE A 205 -16.00 -39.12 51.92
CA ILE A 205 -16.32 -39.43 53.31
C ILE A 205 -15.15 -40.23 53.83
N PHE A 206 -14.43 -39.67 54.82
CA PHE A 206 -13.29 -40.34 55.49
C PHE A 206 -13.76 -41.10 56.70
N GLN A 207 -13.50 -42.41 56.71
CA GLN A 207 -13.95 -43.32 57.76
C GLN A 207 -12.74 -44.02 58.36
N GLY A 208 -12.55 -43.92 59.69
CA GLY A 208 -11.40 -44.53 60.32
C GLY A 208 -11.40 -44.37 61.83
N ASP A 209 -10.48 -45.09 62.53
CA ASP A 209 -10.35 -45.01 63.98
C ASP A 209 -9.41 -43.85 64.34
N MET A 210 -9.93 -42.87 65.09
CA MET A 210 -9.25 -41.63 65.46
C MET A 210 -8.03 -41.89 66.42
N HIS A 211 -7.96 -42.99 67.11
CA HIS A 211 -6.84 -43.33 67.97
C HIS A 211 -5.61 -43.84 67.20
N ALA A 212 -5.81 -44.51 66.06
CA ALA A 212 -4.73 -45.00 65.23
C ALA A 212 -4.05 -43.85 64.44
N ALA A 213 -4.79 -42.76 64.22
CA ALA A 213 -4.28 -41.56 63.45
C ALA A 213 -3.35 -40.64 64.30
N MET A 214 -3.41 -40.72 65.63
CA MET A 214 -2.65 -39.83 66.53
C MET A 214 -1.28 -40.38 66.98
N GLU A 215 -0.94 -41.66 66.74
CA GLU A 215 0.29 -42.28 67.25
C GLU A 215 1.55 -42.08 66.37
N HIS A 216 1.40 -41.56 65.21
CA HIS A 216 2.54 -41.43 64.24
C HIS A 216 2.76 -39.99 63.72
N GLY A 217 2.83 -39.03 64.66
CA GLY A 217 2.90 -37.61 64.31
C GLY A 217 4.31 -37.06 64.04
N THR A 218 4.81 -37.18 62.85
CA THR A 218 5.79 -36.23 62.32
C THR A 218 5.32 -35.79 60.94
N SER A 219 4.92 -34.50 60.78
CA SER A 219 4.48 -33.89 59.56
C SER A 219 5.65 -33.87 58.53
N GLN A 220 5.83 -34.96 57.79
CA GLN A 220 6.67 -34.94 56.61
C GLN A 220 5.89 -34.28 55.47
N VAL A 221 6.17 -33.00 55.21
CA VAL A 221 5.72 -32.36 53.99
C VAL A 221 6.20 -33.24 52.83
N ASN A 222 5.27 -33.76 52.04
CA ASN A 222 5.62 -34.58 50.86
C ASN A 222 6.45 -33.77 49.85
N GLY A 223 7.79 -33.77 50.04
CA GLY A 223 8.71 -33.00 49.24
C GLY A 223 8.58 -33.28 47.75
N PHE A 224 8.15 -34.51 47.38
CA PHE A 224 7.86 -34.90 46.02
C PHE A 224 6.68 -34.08 45.40
N LEU A 225 5.59 -33.92 46.13
CA LEU A 225 4.45 -33.12 45.67
C LEU A 225 4.80 -31.63 45.52
N LEU A 226 5.51 -31.09 46.54
CA LEU A 226 5.94 -29.72 46.53
C LEU A 226 6.88 -29.47 45.33
N LEU A 227 7.83 -30.37 45.06
CA LEU A 227 8.70 -30.33 43.91
C LEU A 227 7.90 -30.43 42.61
N GLY A 228 6.95 -31.38 42.49
CA GLY A 228 6.12 -31.55 41.29
C GLY A 228 5.28 -30.33 40.95
N VAL A 229 4.61 -29.76 41.98
CA VAL A 229 3.84 -28.51 41.80
C VAL A 229 4.75 -27.35 41.41
N THR A 230 5.92 -27.22 42.06
CA THR A 230 6.88 -26.16 41.73
C THR A 230 7.39 -26.29 40.31
N VAL A 231 7.80 -27.48 39.89
CA VAL A 231 8.26 -27.73 38.48
C VAL A 231 7.14 -27.41 37.49
N THR A 232 5.90 -27.77 37.80
CA THR A 232 4.75 -27.48 36.94
C THR A 232 4.51 -25.98 36.78
N ILE A 233 4.60 -25.22 37.87
CA ILE A 233 4.46 -23.75 37.81
C ILE A 233 5.57 -23.16 36.91
N PHE A 234 6.81 -23.63 37.08
CA PHE A 234 7.90 -23.18 36.20
C PHE A 234 7.67 -23.55 34.76
N ILE A 235 7.15 -24.74 34.42
CA ILE A 235 6.81 -25.13 33.04
C ILE A 235 5.72 -24.19 32.48
N ILE A 236 4.65 -23.92 33.22
CA ILE A 236 3.58 -23.02 32.81
C ILE A 236 4.14 -21.62 32.55
N MET A 237 4.96 -21.09 33.45
CA MET A 237 5.60 -19.79 33.32
C MET A 237 6.53 -19.74 32.09
N PHE A 238 7.38 -20.74 31.91
CA PHE A 238 8.34 -20.81 30.80
C PHE A 238 7.64 -20.87 29.42
N VAL A 239 6.64 -21.74 29.29
CA VAL A 239 5.84 -21.86 28.05
C VAL A 239 5.07 -20.57 27.77
N SER A 240 4.49 -19.95 28.78
CA SER A 240 3.75 -18.69 28.64
C SER A 240 4.68 -17.54 28.26
N TRP A 241 5.87 -17.47 28.89
CA TRP A 241 6.89 -16.48 28.53
C TRP A 241 7.39 -16.68 27.10
N GLY A 242 7.65 -17.92 26.69
CA GLY A 242 8.07 -18.25 25.32
C GLY A 242 7.02 -17.84 24.28
N ALA A 243 5.74 -18.09 24.56
CA ALA A 243 4.63 -17.66 23.70
C ALA A 243 4.58 -16.14 23.57
N MET A 244 4.71 -15.39 24.66
CA MET A 244 4.69 -13.93 24.69
C MET A 244 5.93 -13.33 24.00
N PHE A 245 7.11 -13.94 24.18
CA PHE A 245 8.33 -13.51 23.49
C PHE A 245 8.23 -13.64 21.96
N MET A 246 7.67 -14.76 21.50
CA MET A 246 7.43 -14.97 20.07
C MET A 246 6.42 -13.96 19.50
N ASP A 247 5.35 -13.63 20.23
CA ASP A 247 4.38 -12.62 19.80
C ASP A 247 5.05 -11.25 19.63
N ARG A 248 5.84 -10.84 20.60
CA ARG A 248 6.56 -9.57 20.55
C ARG A 248 7.50 -9.50 19.33
N HIS A 249 8.24 -10.56 19.06
CA HIS A 249 9.16 -10.61 17.94
C HIS A 249 8.45 -10.58 16.56
N VAL A 250 7.30 -11.27 16.43
CA VAL A 250 6.47 -11.23 15.23
C VAL A 250 5.85 -9.84 15.05
N LEU A 251 5.32 -9.25 16.14
CA LEU A 251 4.74 -7.91 16.11
C LEU A 251 5.77 -6.84 15.73
N GLU A 252 6.99 -6.93 16.26
CA GLU A 252 8.09 -6.03 15.89
C GLU A 252 8.43 -6.15 14.40
N LYS A 253 8.52 -7.39 13.86
CA LYS A 253 8.73 -7.57 12.42
C LYS A 253 7.60 -6.98 11.59
N MET A 254 6.35 -7.22 11.95
CA MET A 254 5.20 -6.68 11.22
C MET A 254 5.09 -5.15 11.34
N ALA A 255 5.51 -4.58 12.47
CA ALA A 255 5.46 -3.14 12.70
C ALA A 255 6.53 -2.37 11.89
N TYR A 256 7.72 -2.98 11.67
CA TYR A 256 8.89 -2.27 11.15
C TYR A 256 9.44 -2.82 9.83
N ARG A 257 8.87 -3.90 9.30
CA ARG A 257 9.28 -4.50 8.02
C ARG A 257 8.11 -4.55 7.05
N ASP A 258 8.40 -4.32 5.77
CA ASP A 258 7.47 -4.53 4.68
C ASP A 258 7.27 -6.04 4.41
N THR A 259 6.03 -6.46 4.27
CA THR A 259 5.67 -7.89 4.16
C THR A 259 6.03 -8.52 2.82
N ILE A 260 6.15 -7.73 1.76
CA ILE A 260 6.47 -8.19 0.40
C ILE A 260 7.98 -8.27 0.21
N THR A 261 8.68 -7.19 0.50
CA THR A 261 10.12 -7.08 0.22
C THR A 261 11.00 -7.52 1.38
N GLY A 262 10.48 -7.52 2.63
CA GLY A 262 11.27 -7.73 3.85
C GLY A 262 12.16 -6.55 4.24
N LEU A 263 12.20 -5.49 3.43
CA LEU A 263 12.92 -4.26 3.74
C LEU A 263 12.32 -3.54 4.95
N PRO A 264 13.05 -2.67 5.64
CA PRO A 264 12.49 -1.70 6.56
C PRO A 264 11.35 -0.92 5.92
N ASN A 265 10.24 -0.76 6.66
CA ASN A 265 9.07 -0.03 6.17
C ASN A 265 9.11 1.45 6.59
N ARG A 266 8.05 2.20 6.28
CA ARG A 266 7.90 3.62 6.64
C ARG A 266 8.01 3.87 8.15
N ASN A 267 7.56 2.94 8.99
CA ASN A 267 7.67 3.10 10.46
C ASN A 267 9.12 3.00 10.93
N GLU A 268 9.91 2.07 10.35
CA GLU A 268 11.33 1.97 10.64
C GLU A 268 12.10 3.18 10.11
N MET A 269 11.76 3.72 8.95
CA MET A 269 12.30 4.99 8.46
C MET A 269 12.05 6.14 9.44
N ASN A 270 10.82 6.27 9.94
CA ASN A 270 10.50 7.28 10.94
C ASN A 270 11.32 7.09 12.22
N ARG A 271 11.44 5.85 12.69
CA ARG A 271 12.25 5.50 13.85
C ARG A 271 13.75 5.82 13.63
N PHE A 272 14.27 5.56 12.44
CA PHE A 272 15.63 5.95 12.06
C PHE A 272 15.83 7.46 12.26
N PHE A 273 14.99 8.30 11.68
CA PHE A 273 15.09 9.75 11.85
C PHE A 273 14.90 10.22 13.30
N ASP A 274 14.01 9.58 14.06
CA ASP A 274 13.79 9.91 15.47
C ASP A 274 14.95 9.53 16.38
N THR A 275 15.73 8.50 16.02
CA THR A 275 16.85 7.97 16.83
C THR A 275 18.20 8.46 16.37
N TYR A 276 18.37 8.81 15.10
CA TYR A 276 19.63 9.27 14.55
C TYR A 276 20.04 10.63 15.18
N ARG A 277 21.29 10.69 15.69
CA ARG A 277 21.85 11.89 16.36
C ARG A 277 23.20 12.30 15.75
N GLY A 278 23.57 11.75 14.60
CA GLY A 278 24.79 12.11 13.87
C GLY A 278 24.70 13.57 13.38
N LYS A 279 25.89 14.15 13.18
CA LYS A 279 26.05 15.52 12.62
C LYS A 279 26.48 15.49 11.17
N GLU A 280 26.69 14.30 10.66
CA GLU A 280 27.15 14.07 9.30
C GLU A 280 26.07 14.52 8.30
N GLN A 281 26.53 14.89 7.12
CA GLN A 281 25.69 15.14 5.98
C GLN A 281 25.01 13.84 5.57
N ILE A 282 23.73 13.89 5.31
CA ILE A 282 22.96 12.77 4.79
C ILE A 282 22.36 13.11 3.42
N SER A 283 22.27 12.10 2.59
CA SER A 283 21.53 12.19 1.32
C SER A 283 20.33 11.26 1.36
N VAL A 284 19.19 11.80 0.97
CA VAL A 284 17.94 11.06 0.80
C VAL A 284 17.71 10.88 -0.69
N LEU A 285 17.58 9.62 -1.12
CA LEU A 285 17.22 9.27 -2.50
C LEU A 285 15.81 8.68 -2.48
N PHE A 286 14.85 9.38 -3.06
CA PHE A 286 13.49 8.91 -3.23
C PHE A 286 13.36 8.27 -4.61
N LEU A 287 12.99 7.01 -4.66
CA LEU A 287 12.90 6.19 -5.87
C LEU A 287 11.46 5.73 -6.08
N ASP A 288 10.98 5.86 -7.31
CA ASP A 288 9.70 5.32 -7.75
C ASP A 288 9.87 4.54 -9.06
N LEU A 289 9.15 3.42 -9.20
CA LEU A 289 9.23 2.57 -10.38
C LEU A 289 8.32 3.11 -11.49
N ASP A 290 8.92 3.43 -12.63
CA ASP A 290 8.19 3.99 -13.75
C ASP A 290 7.18 3.00 -14.33
N GLN A 291 5.94 3.47 -14.57
CA GLN A 291 4.86 2.70 -15.20
C GLN A 291 4.45 1.41 -14.45
N PHE A 292 4.77 1.27 -13.17
CA PHE A 292 4.43 0.10 -12.37
C PHE A 292 2.92 -0.20 -12.36
N LYS A 293 2.09 0.84 -12.35
CA LYS A 293 0.64 0.69 -12.46
C LYS A 293 0.21 -0.03 -13.73
N ALA A 294 0.83 0.29 -14.88
CA ALA A 294 0.52 -0.37 -16.15
C ALA A 294 0.87 -1.87 -16.11
N ILE A 295 1.96 -2.25 -15.43
CA ILE A 295 2.33 -3.66 -15.21
C ILE A 295 1.25 -4.35 -14.38
N ASN A 296 0.78 -3.73 -13.28
CA ASN A 296 -0.30 -4.27 -12.45
C ASN A 296 -1.61 -4.42 -13.24
N ASP A 297 -1.98 -3.41 -14.01
CA ASP A 297 -3.23 -3.40 -14.78
C ASP A 297 -3.21 -4.45 -15.91
N THR A 298 -2.03 -4.75 -16.46
CA THR A 298 -1.86 -5.69 -17.59
C THR A 298 -1.64 -7.14 -17.13
N LEU A 299 -0.78 -7.36 -16.11
CA LEU A 299 -0.33 -8.68 -15.68
C LEU A 299 -0.86 -9.10 -14.31
N GLY A 300 -1.56 -8.19 -13.63
CA GLY A 300 -2.15 -8.43 -12.31
C GLY A 300 -1.21 -8.13 -11.15
N HIS A 301 -1.80 -7.80 -10.00
CA HIS A 301 -1.08 -7.41 -8.77
C HIS A 301 -0.10 -8.46 -8.27
N HIS A 302 -0.37 -9.75 -8.50
CA HIS A 302 0.55 -10.82 -8.08
C HIS A 302 1.92 -10.74 -8.76
N ILE A 303 1.94 -10.40 -10.06
CA ILE A 303 3.19 -10.17 -10.81
C ILE A 303 3.88 -8.90 -10.32
N GLY A 304 3.10 -7.84 -10.09
CA GLY A 304 3.62 -6.59 -9.52
C GLY A 304 4.27 -6.79 -8.15
N ASP A 305 3.65 -7.55 -7.25
CA ASP A 305 4.22 -7.86 -5.94
C ASP A 305 5.56 -8.60 -6.05
N LYS A 306 5.67 -9.57 -6.96
CA LYS A 306 6.93 -10.28 -7.22
C LYS A 306 8.00 -9.37 -7.84
N LEU A 307 7.60 -8.45 -8.71
CA LEU A 307 8.51 -7.46 -9.28
C LEU A 307 9.08 -6.56 -8.17
N VAL A 308 8.22 -6.01 -7.34
CA VAL A 308 8.62 -5.19 -6.19
C VAL A 308 9.53 -5.95 -5.21
N GLU A 309 9.23 -7.24 -4.96
CA GLU A 309 10.09 -8.11 -4.16
C GLU A 309 11.50 -8.24 -4.77
N GLN A 310 11.60 -8.47 -6.08
CA GLN A 310 12.90 -8.60 -6.76
C GLN A 310 13.66 -7.26 -6.82
N VAL A 311 12.95 -6.14 -7.06
CA VAL A 311 13.54 -4.80 -6.95
C VAL A 311 14.09 -4.57 -5.55
N GLY A 312 13.29 -4.84 -4.52
CA GLY A 312 13.71 -4.71 -3.13
C GLY A 312 14.97 -5.53 -2.81
N ARG A 313 15.07 -6.76 -3.35
CA ARG A 313 16.28 -7.60 -3.21
C ARG A 313 17.52 -6.99 -3.89
N ARG A 314 17.36 -6.38 -5.07
CA ARG A 314 18.47 -5.67 -5.74
C ARG A 314 18.90 -4.45 -4.95
N LEU A 315 17.96 -3.64 -4.50
CA LEU A 315 18.26 -2.45 -3.70
C LEU A 315 18.92 -2.82 -2.37
N GLN A 316 18.54 -3.93 -1.75
CA GLN A 316 19.15 -4.41 -0.50
C GLN A 316 20.62 -4.75 -0.64
N GLN A 317 21.12 -5.08 -1.83
CA GLN A 317 22.53 -5.35 -2.07
C GLN A 317 23.41 -4.10 -1.91
N PHE A 318 22.83 -2.92 -2.03
CA PHE A 318 23.52 -1.65 -1.80
C PHE A 318 23.53 -1.25 -0.33
N ALA A 319 22.68 -1.86 0.51
CA ALA A 319 22.63 -1.56 1.93
C ALA A 319 23.93 -1.99 2.61
N ASP A 320 24.61 -1.04 3.23
CA ASP A 320 25.81 -1.22 4.04
C ASP A 320 25.65 -0.46 5.37
N GLY A 321 26.71 -0.36 6.17
CA GLY A 321 26.66 0.39 7.43
C GLY A 321 26.38 1.89 7.30
N ASN A 322 26.46 2.44 6.08
CA ASN A 322 26.26 3.86 5.77
C ASN A 322 25.05 4.11 4.84
N LEU A 323 24.45 3.06 4.29
CA LEU A 323 23.28 3.17 3.39
C LEU A 323 22.14 2.28 3.88
N GLU A 324 21.07 2.92 4.28
CA GLU A 324 19.82 2.26 4.69
C GLU A 324 18.80 2.31 3.56
N VAL A 325 18.10 1.19 3.35
CA VAL A 325 17.08 1.04 2.29
C VAL A 325 15.73 0.76 2.91
N PHE A 326 14.71 1.52 2.50
CA PHE A 326 13.35 1.43 3.00
C PHE A 326 12.35 1.26 1.85
N ARG A 327 11.26 0.55 2.08
CA ARG A 327 10.08 0.61 1.22
C ARG A 327 9.01 1.47 1.90
N ILE A 328 8.55 2.52 1.21
CA ILE A 328 7.58 3.46 1.77
C ILE A 328 6.15 3.00 1.49
N GLY A 329 5.91 2.43 0.32
CA GLY A 329 4.62 1.87 -0.08
C GLY A 329 4.54 1.67 -1.59
N GLY A 330 3.65 0.82 -2.07
CA GLY A 330 3.46 0.62 -3.51
C GLY A 330 4.76 0.30 -4.25
N ASP A 331 5.14 1.19 -5.14
CA ASP A 331 6.35 1.19 -5.98
C ASP A 331 7.45 2.15 -5.49
N GLU A 332 7.26 2.73 -4.29
CA GLU A 332 8.15 3.74 -3.72
C GLU A 332 9.18 3.14 -2.76
N PHE A 333 10.44 3.47 -2.98
CA PHE A 333 11.56 3.14 -2.13
C PHE A 333 12.30 4.40 -1.69
N LEU A 334 12.92 4.33 -0.53
CA LEU A 334 13.75 5.41 0.00
C LEU A 334 15.11 4.86 0.41
N LEU A 335 16.17 5.55 0.03
CA LEU A 335 17.50 5.23 0.47
C LEU A 335 18.07 6.43 1.25
N ILE A 336 18.70 6.15 2.39
CA ILE A 336 19.33 7.17 3.23
C ILE A 336 20.81 6.87 3.33
N GLY A 337 21.62 7.71 2.72
CA GLY A 337 23.08 7.65 2.80
C GLY A 337 23.59 8.50 3.95
N ILE A 338 24.26 7.89 4.92
CA ILE A 338 24.93 8.56 6.05
C ILE A 338 26.34 8.92 5.61
N ASN A 339 26.82 10.11 5.96
CA ASN A 339 28.10 10.66 5.49
C ASN A 339 28.21 10.58 3.95
N CYS A 340 27.12 10.94 3.29
CA CYS A 340 26.94 10.88 1.84
C CYS A 340 26.67 12.30 1.34
N ASP A 341 27.67 12.83 0.63
CA ASP A 341 27.56 14.11 -0.07
C ASP A 341 26.82 13.96 -1.41
N GLN A 342 26.59 15.06 -2.10
CA GLN A 342 25.87 15.07 -3.35
C GLN A 342 26.56 14.21 -4.43
N ASP A 343 27.89 14.30 -4.57
CA ASP A 343 28.63 13.56 -5.60
C ASP A 343 28.54 12.03 -5.39
N ARG A 344 28.53 11.59 -4.12
CA ARG A 344 28.32 10.17 -3.78
C ARG A 344 26.88 9.73 -4.04
N ALA A 345 25.91 10.58 -3.71
CA ALA A 345 24.50 10.31 -3.96
C ALA A 345 24.20 10.20 -5.47
N GLU A 346 24.81 11.05 -6.29
CA GLU A 346 24.69 10.97 -7.76
C GLU A 346 25.23 9.67 -8.33
N LYS A 347 26.46 9.29 -7.93
CA LYS A 347 27.07 8.01 -8.34
C LYS A 347 26.21 6.83 -7.94
N LEU A 348 25.66 6.86 -6.72
CA LEU A 348 24.75 5.83 -6.22
C LEU A 348 23.47 5.78 -7.07
N ALA A 349 22.87 6.94 -7.38
CA ALA A 349 21.67 7.01 -8.21
C ALA A 349 21.89 6.40 -9.61
N VAL A 350 23.05 6.68 -10.24
CA VAL A 350 23.39 6.08 -11.54
C VAL A 350 23.49 4.55 -11.43
N GLN A 351 24.11 4.03 -10.38
CA GLN A 351 24.25 2.60 -10.15
C GLN A 351 22.88 1.94 -9.90
N LEU A 352 22.04 2.57 -9.09
CA LEU A 352 20.69 2.09 -8.80
C LEU A 352 19.84 2.03 -10.06
N LEU A 353 19.83 3.07 -10.90
CA LEU A 353 19.10 3.09 -12.17
C LEU A 353 19.59 2.00 -13.13
N TYR A 354 20.88 1.74 -13.16
CA TYR A 354 21.46 0.67 -13.96
C TYR A 354 20.96 -0.71 -13.49
N GLU A 355 20.99 -0.97 -12.19
CA GLU A 355 20.57 -2.26 -11.61
C GLU A 355 19.04 -2.47 -11.70
N ILE A 356 18.25 -1.41 -11.52
CA ILE A 356 16.79 -1.50 -11.65
C ILE A 356 16.38 -1.85 -13.08
N LYS A 357 17.07 -1.31 -14.07
CA LYS A 357 16.78 -1.54 -15.48
C LYS A 357 17.11 -2.96 -15.98
N GLN A 358 17.85 -3.79 -15.20
CA GLN A 358 18.13 -5.16 -15.59
C GLN A 358 16.86 -6.00 -15.65
N VAL A 359 16.82 -6.97 -16.58
CA VAL A 359 15.67 -7.83 -16.79
C VAL A 359 15.24 -8.58 -15.52
N TYR A 360 13.93 -8.74 -15.34
CA TYR A 360 13.30 -9.49 -14.27
C TYR A 360 12.59 -10.72 -14.87
N HIS A 361 12.91 -11.91 -14.37
CA HIS A 361 12.24 -13.15 -14.79
C HIS A 361 11.21 -13.53 -13.72
N ILE A 362 9.93 -13.38 -14.06
CA ILE A 362 8.82 -13.61 -13.12
C ILE A 362 7.75 -14.46 -13.78
N ASP A 363 7.53 -15.67 -13.26
CA ASP A 363 6.49 -16.61 -13.70
C ASP A 363 6.49 -16.85 -15.24
N GLY A 364 7.68 -16.89 -15.86
CA GLY A 364 7.83 -17.09 -17.30
C GLY A 364 7.76 -15.80 -18.14
N HIS A 365 7.55 -14.64 -17.52
CA HIS A 365 7.61 -13.34 -18.18
C HIS A 365 8.98 -12.70 -17.99
N GLU A 366 9.48 -12.07 -19.05
CA GLU A 366 10.62 -11.15 -18.99
C GLU A 366 10.09 -9.72 -18.88
N LEU A 367 10.38 -9.06 -17.75
CA LEU A 367 9.90 -7.70 -17.48
C LEU A 367 11.07 -6.74 -17.39
N TYR A 368 10.84 -5.55 -17.93
CA TYR A 368 11.74 -4.42 -17.85
C TYR A 368 11.02 -3.29 -17.12
N VAL A 369 11.64 -2.76 -16.09
CA VAL A 369 11.15 -1.60 -15.37
C VAL A 369 12.29 -0.60 -15.22
N THR A 370 11.98 0.66 -15.29
CA THR A 370 12.89 1.76 -14.99
C THR A 370 12.47 2.44 -13.69
N GLY A 371 13.28 3.32 -13.19
CA GLY A 371 12.96 4.09 -11.99
C GLY A 371 13.31 5.56 -12.17
N SER A 372 12.62 6.41 -11.45
CA SER A 372 12.92 7.83 -11.33
C SER A 372 13.38 8.12 -9.91
N ILE A 373 14.51 8.83 -9.76
CA ILE A 373 15.13 9.10 -8.46
C ILE A 373 15.21 10.60 -8.22
N GLY A 374 14.77 11.04 -7.04
CA GLY A 374 15.01 12.39 -6.54
C GLY A 374 16.04 12.37 -5.41
N ILE A 375 16.98 13.29 -5.45
CA ILE A 375 18.07 13.39 -4.47
C ILE A 375 17.94 14.70 -3.71
N SER A 376 17.96 14.61 -2.38
CA SER A 376 18.09 15.76 -1.48
C SER A 376 19.20 15.51 -0.47
N THR A 377 20.05 16.50 -0.24
CA THR A 377 21.20 16.40 0.64
C THR A 377 21.16 17.50 1.69
N GLY A 378 21.40 17.13 2.95
CA GLY A 378 21.38 18.10 4.06
C GLY A 378 21.86 17.49 5.38
N SER A 379 21.84 18.31 6.43
CA SER A 379 22.13 17.86 7.80
C SER A 379 20.81 17.75 8.58
N ILE A 380 20.58 16.65 9.28
CA ILE A 380 19.36 16.47 10.13
C ILE A 380 19.28 17.53 11.25
N GLN A 381 20.42 18.11 11.66
CA GLN A 381 20.41 19.16 12.70
C GLN A 381 19.98 20.53 12.17
N GLU A 382 20.18 20.80 10.89
CA GLU A 382 19.89 22.06 10.23
C GLU A 382 18.58 22.02 9.46
N SER A 383 18.16 20.84 9.01
CA SER A 383 16.93 20.63 8.22
C SER A 383 15.97 19.70 8.94
N ASP A 384 14.69 20.07 9.00
CA ASP A 384 13.66 19.13 9.42
C ASP A 384 13.63 17.93 8.45
N ARG A 385 13.50 16.69 8.99
CA ARG A 385 13.37 15.46 8.20
C ARG A 385 12.29 15.55 7.13
N SER A 386 11.19 16.24 7.45
CA SER A 386 10.09 16.46 6.52
C SER A 386 10.51 17.26 5.30
N VAL A 387 11.43 18.20 5.46
CA VAL A 387 11.99 19.01 4.36
C VAL A 387 12.82 18.11 3.46
N LEU A 388 13.75 17.30 4.02
CA LEU A 388 14.59 16.41 3.21
C LEU A 388 13.78 15.39 2.40
N LEU A 389 12.73 14.82 3.01
CA LEU A 389 11.84 13.88 2.34
C LEU A 389 11.03 14.57 1.23
N MET A 390 10.43 15.73 1.54
CA MET A 390 9.62 16.50 0.59
C MET A 390 10.47 16.98 -0.61
N THR A 391 11.69 17.45 -0.35
CA THR A 391 12.57 17.94 -1.42
C THR A 391 13.09 16.80 -2.30
N ALA A 392 13.38 15.62 -1.72
CA ALA A 392 13.72 14.44 -2.50
C ALA A 392 12.54 13.96 -3.36
N ASP A 393 11.32 13.97 -2.84
CA ASP A 393 10.10 13.62 -3.57
C ASP A 393 9.83 14.60 -4.73
N THR A 394 9.95 15.91 -4.48
CA THR A 394 9.84 16.95 -5.52
C THR A 394 10.85 16.73 -6.66
N ALA A 395 12.10 16.40 -6.33
CA ALA A 395 13.13 16.11 -7.33
C ALA A 395 12.81 14.81 -8.11
N MET A 396 12.28 13.78 -7.47
CA MET A 396 11.84 12.54 -8.12
C MET A 396 10.69 12.80 -9.10
N TYR A 397 9.71 13.60 -8.69
CA TYR A 397 8.61 13.99 -9.58
C TYR A 397 9.11 14.76 -10.80
N LYS A 398 10.11 15.63 -10.63
CA LYS A 398 10.78 16.34 -11.74
C LYS A 398 11.49 15.35 -12.67
N ALA A 399 12.17 14.32 -12.15
CA ALA A 399 12.81 13.28 -12.95
C ALA A 399 11.78 12.53 -13.81
N LYS A 400 10.59 12.23 -13.28
CA LYS A 400 9.48 11.63 -14.06
C LYS A 400 9.01 12.54 -15.20
N GLY A 401 8.88 13.83 -14.93
CA GLY A 401 8.46 14.83 -15.93
C GLY A 401 9.49 15.05 -17.06
N LEU A 402 10.78 14.88 -16.78
CA LEU A 402 11.85 15.04 -17.74
C LEU A 402 12.10 13.82 -18.64
N GLY A 403 11.25 12.77 -18.55
CA GLY A 403 11.33 11.61 -19.43
C GLY A 403 11.57 10.29 -18.74
N LYS A 404 11.50 10.24 -17.39
CA LYS A 404 11.68 9.02 -16.57
C LYS A 404 13.09 8.41 -16.70
N ASN A 405 13.34 7.27 -16.04
CA ASN A 405 14.62 6.52 -16.09
C ASN A 405 15.86 7.42 -15.87
N GLN A 406 15.79 8.33 -14.91
CA GLN A 406 16.83 9.28 -14.58
C GLN A 406 16.73 9.73 -13.12
N TYR A 407 17.74 10.49 -12.68
CA TYR A 407 17.69 11.15 -11.39
C TYR A 407 17.66 12.67 -11.55
N CYS A 408 17.11 13.34 -10.55
CA CYS A 408 17.21 14.79 -10.38
C CYS A 408 17.68 15.11 -8.96
N ILE A 409 18.50 16.15 -8.85
CA ILE A 409 18.91 16.72 -7.56
C ILE A 409 17.98 17.88 -7.27
N TYR A 410 17.49 17.97 -6.07
CA TYR A 410 16.65 19.09 -5.64
C TYR A 410 17.42 20.41 -5.73
N THR A 411 16.76 21.40 -6.27
CA THR A 411 17.18 22.80 -6.24
C THR A 411 16.02 23.65 -5.71
N ASP A 412 16.35 24.80 -5.09
CA ASP A 412 15.32 25.70 -4.58
C ASP A 412 14.36 26.20 -5.67
N GLU A 413 14.84 26.28 -6.90
CA GLU A 413 14.03 26.62 -8.07
C GLU A 413 12.92 25.59 -8.34
N MET A 414 13.18 24.29 -8.11
CA MET A 414 12.15 23.24 -8.22
C MET A 414 11.05 23.44 -7.18
N GLY A 415 11.42 23.75 -5.94
CA GLY A 415 10.45 24.05 -4.89
C GLY A 415 9.59 25.26 -5.24
N MET A 416 10.19 26.33 -5.76
CA MET A 416 9.46 27.52 -6.21
C MET A 416 8.51 27.20 -7.38
N GLN A 417 8.95 26.36 -8.32
CA GLN A 417 8.13 25.92 -9.45
C GLN A 417 6.92 25.11 -8.98
N GLU A 418 7.09 24.24 -8.00
CA GLU A 418 5.98 23.43 -7.48
C GLU A 418 4.95 24.28 -6.73
N VAL A 419 5.41 25.23 -5.89
CA VAL A 419 4.52 26.19 -5.24
C VAL A 419 3.77 27.03 -6.27
N ARG A 420 4.46 27.48 -7.33
CA ARG A 420 3.84 28.24 -8.43
C ARG A 420 2.82 27.39 -9.19
N LYS A 421 3.12 26.11 -9.46
CA LYS A 421 2.18 25.18 -10.11
C LYS A 421 0.90 25.02 -9.26
N MET A 422 1.02 24.82 -7.96
CA MET A 422 -0.14 24.71 -7.05
C MET A 422 -0.98 26.01 -7.02
N GLU A 423 -0.32 27.17 -7.05
CA GLU A 423 -1.02 28.45 -7.11
C GLU A 423 -1.79 28.60 -8.43
N LEU A 424 -1.15 28.31 -9.56
CA LEU A 424 -1.77 28.35 -10.88
C LEU A 424 -2.93 27.34 -10.99
N GLU A 425 -2.78 26.13 -10.49
CA GLU A 425 -3.83 25.09 -10.49
C GLU A 425 -5.08 25.57 -9.77
N LYS A 426 -4.91 26.16 -8.60
CA LYS A 426 -6.01 26.69 -7.80
C LYS A 426 -6.74 27.84 -8.51
N ASP A 427 -5.98 28.75 -9.13
CA ASP A 427 -6.54 29.97 -9.72
C ASP A 427 -7.08 29.69 -11.14
N LEU A 428 -6.55 28.70 -11.86
CA LEU A 428 -6.97 28.30 -13.21
C LEU A 428 -8.46 27.89 -13.28
N GLN A 429 -8.98 27.26 -12.22
CA GLN A 429 -10.39 26.87 -12.15
C GLN A 429 -11.34 28.09 -12.23
N ARG A 430 -10.90 29.25 -11.73
CA ARG A 430 -11.71 30.49 -11.73
C ARG A 430 -11.44 31.42 -12.91
N ALA A 431 -10.34 31.19 -13.61
CA ALA A 431 -9.89 32.08 -14.69
C ALA A 431 -10.94 32.25 -15.82
N LEU A 432 -11.67 31.16 -16.16
CA LEU A 432 -12.77 31.22 -17.13
C LEU A 432 -13.94 32.09 -16.64
N GLU A 433 -14.31 31.98 -15.39
CA GLU A 433 -15.46 32.69 -14.80
C GLU A 433 -15.15 34.21 -14.69
N HIS A 434 -13.89 34.56 -14.45
CA HIS A 434 -13.44 35.94 -14.26
C HIS A 434 -12.95 36.63 -15.54
N ASN A 435 -13.09 35.98 -16.73
CA ASN A 435 -12.62 36.48 -18.02
C ASN A 435 -11.13 36.85 -18.03
N GLU A 436 -10.30 36.02 -17.41
CA GLU A 436 -8.85 36.23 -17.33
C GLU A 436 -8.11 35.74 -18.59
N PHE A 437 -8.79 34.95 -19.45
CA PHE A 437 -8.24 34.51 -20.73
C PHE A 437 -8.53 35.53 -21.83
N TYR A 438 -7.57 35.69 -22.73
CA TYR A 438 -7.72 36.43 -23.96
C TYR A 438 -6.97 35.74 -25.12
N MET A 439 -7.24 36.15 -26.36
CA MET A 439 -6.62 35.58 -27.52
C MET A 439 -5.61 36.54 -28.13
N GLU A 440 -4.50 35.99 -28.63
CA GLU A 440 -3.62 36.64 -29.59
C GLU A 440 -3.61 35.82 -30.85
N TYR A 441 -3.35 36.48 -31.98
CA TYR A 441 -3.39 35.88 -33.31
C TYR A 441 -2.07 36.11 -34.02
N GLN A 442 -1.46 35.00 -34.51
CA GLN A 442 -0.24 35.09 -35.27
C GLN A 442 -0.51 34.82 -36.74
N PRO A 443 -0.02 35.71 -37.66
CA PRO A 443 -0.29 35.57 -39.09
C PRO A 443 0.53 34.42 -39.70
N LYS A 444 -0.13 33.66 -40.59
CA LYS A 444 0.47 32.71 -41.54
C LYS A 444 0.50 33.38 -42.92
N TRP A 445 1.65 33.39 -43.58
CA TRP A 445 1.86 34.12 -44.85
C TRP A 445 2.18 33.17 -45.99
N ASN A 446 1.53 33.32 -47.14
CA ASN A 446 1.86 32.60 -48.34
C ASN A 446 2.81 33.46 -49.23
N VAL A 447 4.07 33.05 -49.30
CA VAL A 447 5.11 33.79 -50.05
C VAL A 447 4.95 33.75 -51.58
N LYS A 448 4.30 32.68 -52.11
CA LYS A 448 4.09 32.50 -53.53
C LYS A 448 3.01 33.45 -54.07
N THR A 449 1.96 33.63 -53.30
CA THR A 449 0.87 34.55 -53.67
C THR A 449 1.04 35.94 -53.09
N ASN A 450 2.00 36.11 -52.19
CA ASN A 450 2.24 37.29 -51.39
C ASN A 450 0.97 37.76 -50.66
N GLN A 451 0.26 36.81 -50.03
CA GLN A 451 -1.01 37.06 -49.36
C GLN A 451 -1.05 36.42 -48.00
N LEU A 452 -1.91 36.96 -47.11
CA LEU A 452 -2.26 36.35 -45.84
C LEU A 452 -2.93 35.00 -46.10
N TYR A 453 -2.42 33.92 -45.47
CA TYR A 453 -2.98 32.58 -45.58
C TYR A 453 -4.00 32.32 -44.47
N GLY A 454 -3.76 32.78 -43.25
CA GLY A 454 -4.60 32.62 -42.08
C GLY A 454 -3.99 33.15 -40.79
N PHE A 455 -4.61 32.87 -39.69
CA PHE A 455 -4.10 33.22 -38.36
C PHE A 455 -4.10 32.00 -37.46
N GLU A 456 -3.09 31.85 -36.61
CA GLU A 456 -3.11 30.94 -35.49
C GLU A 456 -3.64 31.65 -34.22
N ALA A 457 -4.67 31.09 -33.59
CA ALA A 457 -5.27 31.61 -32.40
C ALA A 457 -4.53 31.04 -31.15
N LEU A 458 -3.89 31.91 -30.43
CA LEU A 458 -3.03 31.59 -29.28
C LEU A 458 -3.65 32.12 -28.02
N ILE A 459 -4.07 31.21 -27.11
CA ILE A 459 -4.62 31.57 -25.81
C ILE A 459 -3.55 32.18 -24.90
N ARG A 460 -3.95 33.19 -24.11
CA ARG A 460 -3.15 33.87 -23.12
C ARG A 460 -3.94 33.97 -21.83
N TRP A 461 -3.25 33.89 -20.70
CA TRP A 461 -3.84 34.08 -19.39
C TRP A 461 -3.27 35.32 -18.71
N HIS A 462 -4.13 36.31 -18.46
CA HIS A 462 -3.77 37.49 -17.70
C HIS A 462 -4.22 37.30 -16.24
N HIS A 463 -3.30 36.75 -15.44
CA HIS A 463 -3.56 36.50 -14.03
C HIS A 463 -3.52 37.81 -13.21
N PRO A 464 -4.49 38.05 -12.28
CA PRO A 464 -4.60 39.32 -11.57
C PRO A 464 -3.38 39.73 -10.76
N ARG A 465 -2.65 38.76 -10.20
CA ARG A 465 -1.45 38.98 -9.36
C ARG A 465 -0.14 38.70 -10.08
N LEU A 466 -0.12 37.72 -10.94
CA LEU A 466 1.11 37.23 -11.61
C LEU A 466 1.37 37.86 -12.97
N GLY A 467 0.43 38.67 -13.49
CA GLY A 467 0.50 39.24 -14.82
C GLY A 467 0.24 38.20 -15.91
N VAL A 468 0.94 38.28 -17.04
CA VAL A 468 0.74 37.34 -18.14
C VAL A 468 1.44 36.01 -17.83
N VAL A 469 0.65 34.94 -17.70
CA VAL A 469 1.12 33.56 -17.52
C VAL A 469 1.24 32.90 -18.89
N PRO A 470 2.42 32.41 -19.27
CA PRO A 470 2.63 31.82 -20.59
C PRO A 470 1.89 30.47 -20.73
N PRO A 471 1.43 30.09 -21.94
CA PRO A 471 0.73 28.82 -22.20
C PRO A 471 1.50 27.59 -21.74
N GLY A 472 2.82 27.59 -21.89
CA GLY A 472 3.69 26.49 -21.45
C GLY A 472 3.66 26.22 -19.94
N GLU A 473 3.20 27.18 -19.11
CA GLU A 473 3.01 26.96 -17.67
C GLU A 473 1.61 26.43 -17.34
N PHE A 474 0.55 26.99 -17.94
CA PHE A 474 -0.80 26.65 -17.51
C PHE A 474 -1.51 25.56 -18.35
N ILE A 475 -1.13 25.35 -19.62
CA ILE A 475 -1.71 24.29 -20.47
C ILE A 475 -1.45 22.90 -19.88
N PRO A 476 -0.22 22.53 -19.47
CA PRO A 476 0.02 21.24 -18.83
C PRO A 476 -0.83 21.03 -17.57
N ILE A 477 -0.98 22.08 -16.74
CA ILE A 477 -1.83 22.04 -15.54
C ILE A 477 -3.29 21.83 -15.93
N ALA A 478 -3.77 22.54 -16.97
CA ALA A 478 -5.13 22.39 -17.48
C ALA A 478 -5.39 20.96 -17.99
N GLU A 479 -4.39 20.35 -18.63
CA GLU A 479 -4.46 18.96 -19.08
C GLU A 479 -4.50 17.97 -17.92
N GLU A 480 -3.60 18.10 -16.94
CA GLU A 480 -3.59 17.23 -15.75
C GLU A 480 -4.90 17.28 -14.99
N THR A 481 -5.49 18.46 -14.82
CA THR A 481 -6.73 18.68 -14.05
C THR A 481 -8.02 18.46 -14.86
N GLY A 482 -7.92 18.33 -16.20
CA GLY A 482 -9.08 18.24 -17.10
C GLY A 482 -9.74 19.59 -17.43
N LEU A 483 -9.22 20.71 -16.89
CA LEU A 483 -9.71 22.06 -17.19
C LEU A 483 -9.42 22.48 -18.63
N ILE A 484 -8.55 21.76 -19.34
CA ILE A 484 -8.30 22.00 -20.77
C ILE A 484 -9.58 21.86 -21.63
N ILE A 485 -10.53 21.02 -21.22
CA ILE A 485 -11.80 20.80 -21.96
C ILE A 485 -12.64 22.09 -22.00
N PRO A 486 -13.02 22.71 -20.87
CA PRO A 486 -13.76 23.98 -20.90
C PRO A 486 -12.93 25.14 -21.48
N ILE A 487 -11.62 25.15 -21.30
CA ILE A 487 -10.73 26.15 -21.94
C ILE A 487 -10.77 26.01 -23.46
N THR A 488 -10.61 24.81 -24.01
CA THR A 488 -10.67 24.58 -25.48
C THR A 488 -12.04 24.96 -26.05
N LYS A 489 -13.14 24.65 -25.35
CA LYS A 489 -14.46 25.09 -25.75
C LYS A 489 -14.57 26.61 -25.86
N TRP A 490 -14.06 27.33 -24.85
CA TRP A 490 -14.02 28.79 -24.85
C TRP A 490 -13.15 29.33 -26.00
N THR A 491 -11.96 28.74 -26.20
CA THR A 491 -11.03 29.12 -27.30
C THR A 491 -11.69 28.97 -28.66
N LEU A 492 -12.36 27.82 -28.92
CA LEU A 492 -13.10 27.58 -30.17
C LEU A 492 -14.21 28.61 -30.40
N GLU A 493 -15.02 28.87 -29.36
CA GLU A 493 -16.10 29.86 -29.49
C GLU A 493 -15.55 31.28 -29.73
N GLN A 494 -14.46 31.65 -29.09
CA GLN A 494 -13.83 32.97 -29.26
C GLN A 494 -13.14 33.11 -30.64
N ALA A 495 -12.35 32.11 -31.04
CA ALA A 495 -11.69 32.12 -32.35
C ALA A 495 -12.70 32.20 -33.52
N CYS A 496 -13.76 31.42 -33.47
CA CYS A 496 -14.84 31.47 -34.44
C CYS A 496 -15.55 32.83 -34.48
N ARG A 497 -15.77 33.47 -33.32
CA ARG A 497 -16.41 34.79 -33.20
C ARG A 497 -15.54 35.87 -33.82
N GLU A 498 -14.26 35.91 -33.53
CA GLU A 498 -13.31 36.89 -34.06
C GLU A 498 -13.11 36.67 -35.57
N CYS A 499 -12.95 35.42 -36.03
CA CYS A 499 -12.83 35.12 -37.46
C CYS A 499 -14.05 35.63 -38.21
N LYS A 500 -15.27 35.47 -37.70
CA LYS A 500 -16.47 36.03 -38.30
C LYS A 500 -16.49 37.54 -38.28
N ALA A 501 -16.07 38.20 -37.20
CA ALA A 501 -15.95 39.64 -37.12
C ALA A 501 -14.95 40.20 -38.13
N TRP A 502 -13.85 39.49 -38.42
CA TRP A 502 -12.87 39.87 -39.47
C TRP A 502 -13.49 39.75 -40.86
N GLN A 503 -14.26 38.69 -41.16
CA GLN A 503 -14.96 38.53 -42.41
C GLN A 503 -15.92 39.71 -42.68
N ASP A 504 -16.63 40.15 -41.62
CA ASP A 504 -17.56 41.30 -41.74
C ASP A 504 -16.79 42.62 -41.98
N LYS A 505 -15.49 42.66 -41.67
CA LYS A 505 -14.54 43.76 -42.02
C LYS A 505 -13.79 43.55 -43.35
N GLY A 506 -14.08 42.47 -44.10
CA GLY A 506 -13.46 42.17 -45.38
C GLY A 506 -12.19 41.31 -45.30
N ILE A 507 -11.77 40.84 -44.13
CA ILE A 507 -10.63 39.94 -43.96
C ILE A 507 -11.18 38.49 -43.96
N VAL A 508 -11.14 37.83 -45.10
CA VAL A 508 -11.73 36.51 -45.32
C VAL A 508 -10.64 35.45 -45.32
N GLN A 509 -10.11 35.16 -44.11
CA GLN A 509 -9.02 34.20 -43.92
C GLN A 509 -9.37 33.22 -42.80
N PRO A 510 -8.84 31.96 -42.82
CA PRO A 510 -9.10 30.98 -41.77
C PRO A 510 -8.35 31.30 -40.48
N VAL A 511 -8.90 30.76 -39.37
CA VAL A 511 -8.26 30.74 -38.06
C VAL A 511 -8.00 29.32 -37.63
N SER A 512 -6.80 29.02 -37.15
CA SER A 512 -6.46 27.72 -36.57
C SER A 512 -6.47 27.76 -35.05
N VAL A 513 -6.85 26.63 -34.42
CA VAL A 513 -6.97 26.46 -32.97
C VAL A 513 -6.27 25.17 -32.58
N ASN A 514 -5.39 25.25 -31.61
CA ASN A 514 -4.73 24.09 -31.00
C ASN A 514 -5.69 23.23 -30.17
N LEU A 515 -5.64 21.93 -30.37
CA LEU A 515 -6.40 20.94 -29.59
C LEU A 515 -5.52 20.15 -28.65
N SER A 516 -6.06 19.76 -27.48
CA SER A 516 -5.45 18.79 -26.59
C SER A 516 -5.97 17.37 -26.86
N VAL A 517 -5.11 16.38 -26.66
CA VAL A 517 -5.47 14.94 -26.77
C VAL A 517 -6.69 14.58 -25.92
N ARG A 518 -6.89 15.24 -24.78
CA ARG A 518 -8.04 15.01 -23.90
C ARG A 518 -9.39 15.31 -24.56
N MET A 519 -9.41 16.15 -25.57
CA MET A 519 -10.64 16.43 -26.32
C MET A 519 -11.16 15.22 -27.10
N PHE A 520 -10.25 14.36 -27.59
CA PHE A 520 -10.61 13.14 -28.31
C PHE A 520 -11.04 12.00 -27.39
N GLN A 521 -10.69 12.06 -26.10
CA GLN A 521 -11.14 11.09 -25.09
C GLN A 521 -12.59 11.29 -24.65
N THR A 522 -13.24 12.36 -25.12
CA THR A 522 -14.62 12.68 -24.82
C THR A 522 -15.42 12.82 -26.13
N ASP A 523 -16.65 12.32 -26.16
CA ASP A 523 -17.55 12.48 -27.32
C ASP A 523 -18.07 13.92 -27.50
N THR A 524 -17.45 14.89 -26.83
CA THR A 524 -17.95 16.27 -26.78
C THR A 524 -17.32 17.20 -27.81
N LEU A 525 -16.15 16.84 -28.40
CA LEU A 525 -15.45 17.69 -29.37
C LEU A 525 -16.34 18.10 -30.55
N ILE A 526 -16.99 17.14 -31.19
CA ILE A 526 -17.89 17.39 -32.36
C ILE A 526 -19.06 18.30 -31.96
N GLN A 527 -19.60 18.14 -30.74
CA GLN A 527 -20.68 18.98 -30.23
C GLN A 527 -20.20 20.43 -30.01
N TYR A 528 -19.00 20.62 -29.45
CA TYR A 528 -18.42 21.95 -29.23
C TYR A 528 -18.13 22.66 -30.55
N LEU A 529 -17.54 21.97 -31.52
CA LEU A 529 -17.33 22.49 -32.88
C LEU A 529 -18.65 22.90 -33.54
N THR A 530 -19.62 22.01 -33.55
CA THR A 530 -20.94 22.29 -34.12
C THR A 530 -21.58 23.49 -33.44
N SER A 531 -21.50 23.59 -32.13
CA SER A 531 -22.06 24.70 -31.36
C SER A 531 -21.36 26.02 -31.68
N ALA A 532 -20.00 26.03 -31.71
CA ALA A 532 -19.23 27.22 -32.00
C ALA A 532 -19.54 27.76 -33.42
N LEU A 533 -19.49 26.91 -34.44
CA LEU A 533 -19.79 27.29 -35.83
C LEU A 533 -21.24 27.80 -35.99
N LYS A 534 -22.24 27.16 -35.35
CA LYS A 534 -23.65 27.61 -35.40
C LYS A 534 -23.85 28.94 -34.68
N LYS A 535 -23.30 29.12 -33.50
CA LYS A 535 -23.43 30.36 -32.72
C LYS A 535 -22.85 31.57 -33.41
N THR A 536 -21.74 31.39 -34.12
CA THR A 536 -21.03 32.48 -34.81
C THR A 536 -21.40 32.64 -36.24
N VAL A 537 -22.15 31.69 -36.80
CA VAL A 537 -22.52 31.66 -38.25
C VAL A 537 -21.26 31.65 -39.14
N LEU A 538 -20.18 31.05 -38.66
CA LEU A 538 -18.94 30.90 -39.41
C LEU A 538 -19.01 29.67 -40.31
N ALA A 539 -18.66 29.80 -41.57
CA ALA A 539 -18.55 28.67 -42.50
C ALA A 539 -17.38 27.76 -42.08
N PRO A 540 -17.55 26.42 -42.00
CA PRO A 540 -16.56 25.50 -41.44
C PRO A 540 -15.16 25.59 -42.04
N GLN A 541 -15.05 25.91 -43.33
CA GLN A 541 -13.80 26.06 -44.09
C GLN A 541 -12.86 27.17 -43.57
N TYR A 542 -13.36 28.05 -42.70
CA TYR A 542 -12.57 29.11 -42.07
C TYR A 542 -12.10 28.76 -40.66
N LEU A 543 -12.33 27.52 -40.23
CA LEU A 543 -11.77 26.97 -39.00
C LEU A 543 -10.81 25.85 -39.37
N GLU A 544 -9.62 25.90 -38.80
CA GLU A 544 -8.62 24.83 -38.84
C GLU A 544 -8.32 24.36 -37.45
N LEU A 545 -8.14 23.04 -37.24
CA LEU A 545 -7.76 22.45 -35.96
C LEU A 545 -6.33 21.93 -36.02
N GLU A 546 -5.53 22.30 -35.07
CA GLU A 546 -4.13 21.88 -34.97
C GLU A 546 -4.03 20.75 -33.91
N ILE A 547 -3.48 19.61 -34.32
CA ILE A 547 -3.24 18.45 -33.48
C ILE A 547 -1.74 18.14 -33.45
N THR A 548 -1.18 17.82 -32.29
CA THR A 548 0.23 17.48 -32.21
C THR A 548 0.47 16.02 -32.60
N GLU A 549 1.67 15.72 -33.05
CA GLU A 549 2.14 14.38 -33.43
C GLU A 549 1.91 13.36 -32.32
N SER A 550 2.21 13.73 -31.08
CA SER A 550 2.11 12.86 -29.91
C SER A 550 0.69 12.39 -29.59
N MET A 551 -0.35 13.13 -30.02
CA MET A 551 -1.75 12.77 -29.76
C MET A 551 -2.15 11.48 -30.45
N VAL A 552 -1.61 11.20 -31.61
CA VAL A 552 -2.03 10.08 -32.46
C VAL A 552 -1.59 8.73 -31.92
N ILE A 553 -0.61 8.70 -31.03
CA ILE A 553 -0.05 7.46 -30.46
C ILE A 553 -1.02 6.79 -29.46
N TYR A 554 -1.93 7.53 -28.83
CA TYR A 554 -2.76 7.03 -27.73
C TYR A 554 -3.92 6.12 -28.16
N ASP A 555 -4.72 6.53 -29.15
CA ASP A 555 -5.80 5.73 -29.72
C ASP A 555 -6.08 6.16 -31.17
N ILE A 556 -5.26 5.68 -32.07
CA ILE A 556 -5.30 6.07 -33.47
C ILE A 556 -6.69 5.85 -34.10
N LYS A 557 -7.39 4.77 -33.78
CA LYS A 557 -8.67 4.43 -34.42
C LYS A 557 -9.76 5.43 -34.08
N GLU A 558 -9.86 5.81 -32.81
CA GLU A 558 -10.87 6.74 -32.37
C GLU A 558 -10.56 8.17 -32.84
N ILE A 559 -9.30 8.57 -32.80
CA ILE A 559 -8.85 9.87 -33.31
C ILE A 559 -9.14 10.00 -34.80
N VAL A 560 -8.75 9.03 -35.61
CA VAL A 560 -9.03 9.02 -37.07
C VAL A 560 -10.53 9.09 -37.34
N ARG A 561 -11.35 8.34 -36.60
CA ARG A 561 -12.82 8.40 -36.74
C ARG A 561 -13.37 9.80 -36.48
N GLN A 562 -12.93 10.47 -35.43
CA GLN A 562 -13.39 11.83 -35.10
C GLN A 562 -12.88 12.84 -36.11
N LEU A 563 -11.61 12.78 -36.56
CA LEU A 563 -11.04 13.64 -37.56
C LEU A 563 -11.77 13.51 -38.92
N ASP A 564 -12.14 12.31 -39.32
CA ASP A 564 -12.95 12.08 -40.52
C ASP A 564 -14.31 12.79 -40.45
N ILE A 565 -14.97 12.76 -39.29
CA ILE A 565 -16.23 13.50 -39.10
C ILE A 565 -16.00 15.00 -39.21
N ILE A 566 -14.95 15.53 -38.58
CA ILE A 566 -14.59 16.93 -38.57
C ILE A 566 -14.30 17.43 -40.02
N ARG A 567 -13.54 16.66 -40.78
CA ARG A 567 -13.25 17.03 -42.20
C ARG A 567 -14.53 16.98 -43.05
N ARG A 568 -15.41 16.02 -42.87
CA ARG A 568 -16.74 15.98 -43.55
C ARG A 568 -17.64 17.15 -43.20
N MET A 569 -17.42 17.79 -42.04
CA MET A 569 -18.11 19.05 -41.68
C MET A 569 -17.53 20.24 -42.46
N GLY A 570 -16.38 20.08 -43.13
CA GLY A 570 -15.66 21.11 -43.87
C GLY A 570 -14.62 21.89 -43.06
N VAL A 571 -14.33 21.43 -41.83
CA VAL A 571 -13.26 22.00 -40.99
C VAL A 571 -11.95 21.37 -41.41
N ARG A 572 -10.90 22.19 -41.55
CA ARG A 572 -9.54 21.72 -41.90
C ARG A 572 -8.82 21.19 -40.67
N VAL A 573 -7.90 20.27 -40.88
CA VAL A 573 -7.06 19.70 -39.83
C VAL A 573 -5.60 19.79 -40.24
N SER A 574 -4.73 20.31 -39.37
CA SER A 574 -3.29 20.31 -39.52
C SER A 574 -2.59 19.56 -38.40
N MET A 575 -1.47 18.94 -38.75
CA MET A 575 -0.60 18.29 -37.77
C MET A 575 0.51 19.22 -37.35
N ASP A 576 0.62 19.49 -36.08
CA ASP A 576 1.59 20.39 -35.46
C ASP A 576 2.79 19.64 -34.85
N ASP A 577 3.91 20.36 -34.65
CA ASP A 577 5.16 19.85 -34.06
C ASP A 577 5.75 18.62 -34.79
N PHE A 578 5.51 18.48 -36.10
CA PHE A 578 5.92 17.29 -36.83
C PHE A 578 7.44 17.09 -36.85
N GLY A 579 7.88 15.88 -36.49
CA GLY A 579 9.30 15.49 -36.48
C GLY A 579 9.97 15.64 -35.13
N THR A 580 9.27 16.10 -34.10
CA THR A 580 9.78 16.18 -32.71
C THR A 580 9.51 14.91 -31.92
N GLY A 581 8.62 14.01 -32.38
CA GLY A 581 8.18 12.80 -31.75
C GLY A 581 8.66 11.51 -32.40
N TYR A 582 8.11 10.38 -31.95
CA TYR A 582 8.41 9.03 -32.44
C TYR A 582 7.44 8.55 -33.53
N SER A 583 6.79 9.43 -34.27
CA SER A 583 5.83 8.98 -35.30
C SER A 583 6.53 8.18 -36.39
N SER A 584 6.05 7.01 -36.62
CA SER A 584 6.42 6.29 -37.81
C SER A 584 5.77 7.02 -39.03
N ILE A 585 6.55 7.36 -40.00
CA ILE A 585 6.10 7.94 -41.31
C ILE A 585 4.90 7.17 -41.87
N GLY A 586 4.77 5.86 -41.55
CA GLY A 586 3.66 5.02 -41.95
C GLY A 586 2.30 5.34 -41.31
N LEU A 587 2.24 6.21 -40.28
CA LEU A 587 0.98 6.67 -39.71
C LEU A 587 0.40 7.89 -40.44
N LEU A 588 1.23 8.71 -41.10
CA LEU A 588 0.79 9.89 -41.84
C LEU A 588 -0.24 9.58 -42.94
N ASP A 589 -0.10 8.43 -43.59
CA ASP A 589 -1.03 7.99 -44.64
C ASP A 589 -2.43 7.59 -44.07
N GLN A 590 -2.51 7.31 -42.78
CA GLN A 590 -3.75 6.87 -42.13
C GLN A 590 -4.53 8.01 -41.47
N ILE A 591 -3.88 9.16 -41.24
CA ILE A 591 -4.47 10.28 -40.51
C ILE A 591 -5.08 11.25 -41.49
N PRO A 592 -6.36 11.58 -41.41
CA PRO A 592 -7.04 12.48 -42.30
C PRO A 592 -6.71 13.96 -41.95
N ILE A 593 -5.55 14.43 -42.39
CA ILE A 593 -5.07 15.82 -42.26
C ILE A 593 -5.04 16.52 -43.58
N ASP A 594 -5.01 17.85 -43.58
CA ASP A 594 -4.94 18.71 -44.74
C ASP A 594 -3.59 19.45 -44.85
N ALA A 595 -2.91 19.65 -43.71
CA ALA A 595 -1.65 20.36 -43.68
C ALA A 595 -0.69 19.79 -42.64
N LEU A 596 0.60 20.03 -42.81
CA LEU A 596 1.68 19.62 -41.93
C LEU A 596 2.49 20.85 -41.54
N LYS A 597 2.64 21.10 -40.22
CA LYS A 597 3.43 22.20 -39.68
C LYS A 597 4.82 21.68 -39.29
N LEU A 598 5.84 22.30 -39.86
CA LEU A 598 7.23 22.03 -39.54
C LEU A 598 7.63 22.84 -38.30
N ASP A 599 7.97 22.18 -37.21
CA ASP A 599 8.40 22.83 -35.98
C ASP A 599 9.65 23.71 -36.20
N ARG A 600 9.78 24.74 -35.39
CA ARG A 600 10.91 25.68 -35.39
C ARG A 600 12.28 25.01 -35.18
N LEU A 601 12.36 23.81 -34.61
CA LEU A 601 13.61 23.04 -34.48
C LEU A 601 14.22 22.69 -35.84
N PHE A 602 13.40 22.59 -36.87
CA PHE A 602 13.84 22.32 -38.25
C PHE A 602 14.16 23.58 -39.02
N THR A 603 13.61 24.73 -38.65
CA THR A 603 13.90 26.03 -39.29
C THR A 603 15.06 26.76 -38.62
N ASN A 604 15.41 26.42 -37.37
CA ASN A 604 16.62 26.86 -36.69
C ASN A 604 17.83 26.06 -37.22
N ASP A 605 18.98 26.71 -37.44
CA ASP A 605 20.24 26.11 -37.90
C ASP A 605 20.14 25.41 -39.28
N LEU A 606 19.42 25.99 -40.24
CA LEU A 606 19.35 25.53 -41.62
C LEU A 606 20.71 25.54 -42.37
N GLU A 607 21.76 26.03 -41.74
CA GLU A 607 23.14 25.92 -42.24
C GLU A 607 23.66 24.46 -42.22
N THR A 608 23.10 23.60 -41.40
CA THR A 608 23.54 22.22 -41.26
C THR A 608 23.00 21.35 -42.41
N PRO A 609 23.88 20.71 -43.22
CA PRO A 609 23.45 19.91 -44.39
C PRO A 609 22.46 18.78 -44.04
N SER A 610 22.59 18.15 -42.86
CA SER A 610 21.69 17.10 -42.40
C SER A 610 20.28 17.62 -42.14
N LYS A 611 20.14 18.80 -41.51
CA LYS A 611 18.82 19.41 -41.26
C LYS A 611 18.15 19.81 -42.59
N ARG A 612 18.91 20.39 -43.54
CA ARG A 612 18.40 20.66 -44.87
C ARG A 612 17.85 19.43 -45.57
N ALA A 613 18.59 18.32 -45.51
CA ALA A 613 18.14 17.05 -46.08
C ALA A 613 16.86 16.53 -45.44
N ILE A 614 16.72 16.65 -44.10
CA ILE A 614 15.50 16.23 -43.37
C ILE A 614 14.30 17.10 -43.78
N VAL A 615 14.45 18.44 -43.80
CA VAL A 615 13.38 19.36 -44.21
C VAL A 615 12.95 19.07 -45.64
N HIS A 616 13.90 18.87 -46.55
CA HIS A 616 13.61 18.49 -47.94
C HIS A 616 12.83 17.19 -48.05
N ALA A 617 13.22 16.16 -47.28
CA ALA A 617 12.52 14.87 -47.25
C ALA A 617 11.08 15.02 -46.75
N ILE A 618 10.85 15.83 -45.69
CA ILE A 618 9.53 16.09 -45.16
C ILE A 618 8.64 16.84 -46.16
N VAL A 619 9.15 17.89 -46.78
CA VAL A 619 8.39 18.66 -47.79
C VAL A 619 8.02 17.78 -48.98
N LEU A 620 8.96 16.96 -49.49
CA LEU A 620 8.69 16.02 -50.55
C LEU A 620 7.64 14.97 -50.19
N LEU A 621 7.69 14.44 -48.95
CA LEU A 621 6.72 13.50 -48.44
C LEU A 621 5.32 14.13 -48.38
N ALA A 622 5.20 15.33 -47.81
CA ALA A 622 3.95 16.06 -47.74
C ALA A 622 3.34 16.33 -49.12
N GLU A 623 4.18 16.72 -50.11
CA GLU A 623 3.75 16.91 -51.49
C GLU A 623 3.18 15.62 -52.10
N GLN A 624 3.83 14.47 -51.88
CA GLN A 624 3.33 13.17 -52.37
C GLN A 624 2.03 12.73 -51.70
N LEU A 625 1.77 13.18 -50.47
CA LEU A 625 0.53 12.93 -49.75
C LEU A 625 -0.54 14.01 -50.01
N ASN A 626 -0.28 14.99 -50.85
CA ASN A 626 -1.14 16.16 -51.12
C ASN A 626 -1.48 16.98 -49.86
N LEU A 627 -0.51 17.15 -48.96
CA LEU A 627 -0.60 17.95 -47.76
C LEU A 627 0.05 19.32 -47.99
N ASP A 628 -0.60 20.38 -47.52
CA ASP A 628 0.03 21.71 -47.43
C ASP A 628 1.17 21.65 -46.39
N VAL A 629 2.28 22.36 -46.62
CA VAL A 629 3.36 22.50 -45.65
C VAL A 629 3.40 23.91 -45.11
N ILE A 630 3.39 24.06 -43.80
CA ILE A 630 3.50 25.33 -43.08
C ILE A 630 4.79 25.32 -42.27
N ALA A 631 5.73 26.22 -42.58
CA ALA A 631 6.98 26.31 -41.82
C ALA A 631 6.83 27.30 -40.65
N GLU A 632 7.19 26.86 -39.45
CA GLU A 632 7.19 27.70 -38.26
C GLU A 632 8.56 28.29 -37.93
N GLY A 633 8.59 29.32 -37.06
CA GLY A 633 9.81 29.92 -36.56
C GLY A 633 10.62 30.67 -37.66
N VAL A 634 9.94 31.16 -38.68
CA VAL A 634 10.61 31.94 -39.75
C VAL A 634 10.94 33.36 -39.28
N GLU A 635 12.25 33.63 -39.06
CA GLU A 635 12.72 34.89 -38.46
C GLU A 635 13.52 35.77 -39.40
N ASN A 636 14.04 35.23 -40.52
CA ASN A 636 14.91 35.97 -41.44
C ASN A 636 14.64 35.60 -42.89
N GLN A 637 15.24 36.39 -43.82
CA GLN A 637 15.09 36.22 -45.26
C GLN A 637 15.75 34.94 -45.79
N GLU A 638 16.79 34.44 -45.14
CA GLU A 638 17.48 33.20 -45.55
C GLU A 638 16.57 31.99 -45.34
N HIS A 639 15.84 31.93 -44.22
CA HIS A 639 14.83 30.91 -44.01
C HIS A 639 13.77 30.89 -45.11
N ILE A 640 13.28 32.10 -45.53
CA ILE A 640 12.28 32.23 -46.58
C ILE A 640 12.81 31.69 -47.89
N SER A 641 14.01 32.12 -48.28
CA SER A 641 14.62 31.73 -49.56
C SER A 641 14.79 30.21 -49.63
N PHE A 642 15.36 29.61 -48.58
CA PHE A 642 15.61 28.18 -48.53
C PHE A 642 14.31 27.35 -48.53
N LEU A 643 13.32 27.71 -47.71
CA LEU A 643 12.05 26.99 -47.64
C LEU A 643 11.26 27.10 -48.95
N THR A 644 11.33 28.25 -49.59
CA THR A 644 10.70 28.49 -50.91
C THR A 644 11.33 27.62 -52.00
N GLU A 645 12.65 27.48 -52.02
CA GLU A 645 13.37 26.59 -52.96
C GLU A 645 12.95 25.13 -52.82
N LEU A 646 12.60 24.70 -51.59
CA LEU A 646 12.11 23.36 -51.30
C LEU A 646 10.61 23.15 -51.57
N GLY A 647 9.88 24.20 -51.97
CA GLY A 647 8.45 24.14 -52.27
C GLY A 647 7.53 24.44 -51.05
N CYS A 648 8.08 24.80 -49.91
CA CYS A 648 7.28 25.25 -48.77
C CYS A 648 6.95 26.75 -48.98
N HIS A 649 5.66 27.05 -49.16
CA HIS A 649 5.20 28.39 -49.49
C HIS A 649 4.42 29.09 -48.39
N VAL A 650 3.94 28.36 -47.37
CA VAL A 650 3.25 28.96 -46.24
C VAL A 650 4.19 29.01 -45.04
N MET A 651 4.33 30.20 -44.47
CA MET A 651 5.31 30.46 -43.42
C MET A 651 4.68 31.22 -42.26
N GLN A 652 5.10 30.87 -41.06
CA GLN A 652 4.73 31.54 -39.83
C GLN A 652 5.98 31.86 -39.01
N GLY A 653 6.07 33.07 -38.50
CA GLY A 653 7.22 33.48 -37.69
C GLY A 653 7.28 34.98 -37.48
N TYR A 654 8.26 35.40 -36.65
CA TYR A 654 8.40 36.80 -36.26
C TYR A 654 8.82 37.71 -37.45
N PHE A 655 9.27 37.14 -38.53
CA PHE A 655 9.52 37.91 -39.76
C PHE A 655 8.25 38.54 -40.31
N TYR A 656 7.12 37.80 -40.30
CA TYR A 656 5.85 38.31 -40.81
C TYR A 656 5.05 39.03 -39.71
N GLY A 657 5.02 38.47 -38.50
CA GLY A 657 4.34 39.10 -37.40
C GLY A 657 4.48 38.31 -36.08
N ARG A 658 4.55 39.02 -34.97
CA ARG A 658 4.42 38.44 -33.65
C ARG A 658 2.96 38.21 -33.37
N PRO A 659 2.59 37.32 -32.44
CA PRO A 659 1.23 37.21 -31.90
C PRO A 659 0.72 38.59 -31.47
N MET A 660 -0.49 38.96 -31.89
CA MET A 660 -1.09 40.26 -31.64
C MET A 660 -2.57 40.13 -31.30
N LYS A 661 -3.13 41.11 -30.60
CA LYS A 661 -4.57 41.17 -30.31
C LYS A 661 -5.36 41.51 -31.57
N ASP A 662 -6.66 41.17 -31.59
CA ASP A 662 -7.58 41.40 -32.70
C ASP A 662 -7.66 42.87 -33.13
N ASP A 663 -7.59 43.81 -32.20
CA ASP A 663 -7.61 45.25 -32.46
C ASP A 663 -6.43 45.77 -33.30
N LYS A 664 -5.28 45.03 -33.27
CA LYS A 664 -4.09 45.37 -34.01
C LYS A 664 -3.98 44.75 -35.40
N ILE A 665 -4.83 43.78 -35.72
CA ILE A 665 -4.77 43.07 -37.00
C ILE A 665 -5.00 44.00 -38.19
N SER A 666 -5.97 44.92 -38.11
CA SER A 666 -6.25 45.86 -39.19
C SER A 666 -5.09 46.83 -39.44
N GLU A 667 -4.49 47.37 -38.40
CA GLU A 667 -3.31 48.24 -38.47
C GLU A 667 -2.12 47.48 -39.06
N TRP A 668 -1.88 46.24 -38.64
CA TRP A 668 -0.81 45.40 -39.18
C TRP A 668 -0.99 45.12 -40.66
N LEU A 669 -2.22 44.83 -41.14
CA LEU A 669 -2.50 44.63 -42.57
C LEU A 669 -2.28 45.90 -43.38
N GLU A 670 -2.66 47.07 -42.87
CA GLU A 670 -2.41 48.36 -43.53
C GLU A 670 -0.93 48.66 -43.65
N ASP A 671 -0.14 48.36 -42.65
CA ASP A 671 1.31 48.55 -42.65
C ASP A 671 2.02 47.59 -43.62
N LEU A 672 1.51 46.35 -43.72
CA LEU A 672 2.04 45.39 -44.67
C LEU A 672 1.73 45.76 -46.11
N ALA A 673 0.56 46.35 -46.37
CA ALA A 673 0.18 46.82 -47.71
C ALA A 673 1.02 48.04 -48.18
N LYS A 674 1.69 48.75 -47.25
CA LYS A 674 2.60 49.85 -47.53
C LYS A 674 4.06 49.40 -47.76
N ARG A 675 4.41 48.16 -47.35
CA ARG A 675 5.72 47.53 -47.60
C ARG A 675 5.72 46.81 -48.95
#